data_da47e8fa56e70ed9c845262b9e8ea404
#
_entry.id   da47e8fa56e70ed9c845262b9e8ea404
#
_cell.length_a   1.000
_cell.length_b   1.000
_cell.length_c   1.000
_cell.angle_alpha   90.00
_cell.angle_beta   90.00
_cell.angle_gamma   90.00
#
_symmetry.space_group_name_H-M   'P 1'
#
loop_
_entity.id
_entity.type
_entity.pdbx_description
1 polymer ?
#
loop_
_entity_poly.entity_id
_entity_poly.type
_entity_poly.pdbx_seq_one_letter_code
_entity_poly.pdbx_strand_id
1 'polypeptide(L)'
;MPIPQHSVALPSVQLAAQAKNGGVTELRVHGVGGTPPDAILGDLAPEQVMGDAIAGFYRSSDHRASDEHRDVDRHVEVFSWGGLTSRSKIRVLWLALLPFLFANLAGWMCSPATRASAWRFRLHRLAAGLCALALTVNAVLIAVMISADVNAYQAPRAGLAGHQWWLAPLSWHFVAGHPARQVTLGVLVVALFVLALVWLASRSWRYEAVRPPYRVADGQKDTARKAAADTLPGGLADREFWDGEGNVRLVTWLHTAVAGGFLAIVLGVTARALAGGSPHAAALGRTGIALGAATIILAAGYICLDALDTPPMAAADPRPAIGEFADRLRGLVKFLLIPAGAGLIASGWFAWLQPGAPSARAADLPGMAAVTGWTALAIAVTVALALISMLLGLRGSAGTLIGGSWVTLMLGFGSLNILLLSAEIWVAHLVGPVTSDAATALSARPGQIYLPYVVTSGVPLLVWAAVLAVLAFAAVQAVRWLRAAGLPDKTASEYEQQAAAFRDPLAEPLNVWYWSGLSPFPPPGDTTNDPGAGKKWQQTIARVQFLARAPHDAAALLWTIIAGQLVMAVCVWQLHVQPPVVVRNIGVALVGLLLPAMIAFLYSAWSDPAKRRTIGVLWDVGTFWPRSYHPLSPPCYTERAVPDLQRRMWWLHDNGGRVVLVTHSQGTVLGAAALAQTDCRPDHDRPALITFGSPLVKLYGWGFPAYFDAALLGPLVPGGTAGLNDWRNFYYPTDPIGGPVASHLPEQCRDRVDSRFPDPAECYYVYGQPPPSPGGHSGYWADPCVWTVINDVAAGLSRGPGLSPGQVRTLLRARPASPAALAQLDDGETGR
;
A
#
# COMPACT_ATOMS: atom_id res chain seq x y z
N MET A 1 -15.71 -24.62 5.63
CA MET A 1 -15.74 -25.67 4.62
C MET A 1 -14.47 -25.58 3.83
N PRO A 2 -13.67 -26.66 3.68
CA PRO A 2 -12.54 -26.65 2.79
C PRO A 2 -13.07 -26.62 1.36
N ILE A 3 -12.72 -25.58 0.60
CA ILE A 3 -12.93 -25.57 -0.84
C ILE A 3 -11.97 -26.61 -1.41
N PRO A 4 -12.44 -27.57 -2.20
CA PRO A 4 -11.55 -28.56 -2.80
C PRO A 4 -10.50 -27.85 -3.64
N GLN A 5 -9.24 -28.21 -3.48
CA GLN A 5 -8.17 -27.90 -4.40
C GLN A 5 -8.35 -28.74 -5.68
N HIS A 6 -9.44 -28.53 -6.38
CA HIS A 6 -9.54 -29.00 -7.74
C HIS A 6 -8.89 -27.95 -8.63
N SER A 7 -7.59 -28.14 -8.84
CA SER A 7 -6.99 -27.78 -10.11
C SER A 7 -7.78 -28.57 -11.16
N VAL A 8 -8.76 -27.95 -11.76
CA VAL A 8 -9.38 -28.47 -12.97
C VAL A 8 -8.28 -28.41 -14.01
N ALA A 9 -7.58 -29.52 -14.19
CA ALA A 9 -6.75 -29.75 -15.36
C ALA A 9 -7.70 -29.81 -16.55
N LEU A 10 -8.03 -28.66 -17.12
CA LEU A 10 -8.66 -28.54 -18.42
C LEU A 10 -7.75 -29.18 -19.46
N PRO A 11 -8.28 -29.72 -20.55
CA PRO A 11 -7.59 -30.61 -21.46
C PRO A 11 -6.34 -29.95 -22.03
N SER A 12 -5.23 -30.29 -21.39
CA SER A 12 -3.88 -29.77 -21.66
C SER A 12 -3.35 -30.15 -23.04
N VAL A 13 -4.02 -31.04 -23.76
CA VAL A 13 -3.49 -31.66 -24.98
C VAL A 13 -3.52 -30.69 -26.17
N GLN A 14 -4.57 -29.89 -26.35
CA GLN A 14 -4.67 -28.91 -27.43
C GLN A 14 -3.77 -27.68 -27.18
N LEU A 15 -3.73 -27.19 -25.94
CA LEU A 15 -2.88 -26.08 -25.52
C LEU A 15 -1.37 -26.45 -25.60
N ALA A 16 -1.03 -27.67 -25.23
CA ALA A 16 0.34 -28.18 -25.35
C ALA A 16 0.77 -28.37 -26.83
N ALA A 17 -0.16 -28.71 -27.72
CA ALA A 17 0.11 -28.84 -29.14
C ALA A 17 0.41 -27.48 -29.81
N GLN A 18 -0.29 -26.42 -29.41
CA GLN A 18 -0.05 -25.05 -29.92
C GLN A 18 1.26 -24.45 -29.40
N ALA A 19 1.63 -24.69 -28.14
CA ALA A 19 2.90 -24.24 -27.58
C ALA A 19 4.10 -25.01 -28.18
N LYS A 20 3.95 -26.30 -28.53
CA LYS A 20 4.97 -27.13 -29.15
C LYS A 20 5.41 -26.64 -30.54
N ASN A 21 4.62 -25.79 -31.20
CA ASN A 21 4.95 -25.23 -32.50
C ASN A 21 5.79 -23.94 -32.42
N GLY A 22 6.35 -23.58 -31.24
CA GLY A 22 7.23 -22.41 -31.11
C GLY A 22 6.48 -21.07 -31.18
N GLY A 23 5.17 -21.05 -30.89
CA GLY A 23 4.32 -19.84 -30.95
C GLY A 23 4.69 -18.79 -29.91
N VAL A 24 4.45 -17.53 -30.24
CA VAL A 24 4.62 -16.41 -29.32
C VAL A 24 3.30 -16.20 -28.57
N THR A 25 3.40 -16.01 -27.25
CA THR A 25 2.28 -15.60 -26.40
C THR A 25 2.52 -14.17 -25.92
N GLU A 26 1.60 -13.28 -26.25
CA GLU A 26 1.48 -11.95 -25.66
C GLU A 26 0.72 -12.09 -24.36
N LEU A 27 1.41 -11.95 -23.23
CA LEU A 27 0.82 -12.03 -21.89
C LEU A 27 0.59 -10.62 -21.34
N ARG A 28 -0.66 -10.20 -21.29
CA ARG A 28 -1.09 -8.88 -20.81
C ARG A 28 -1.29 -8.89 -19.30
N VAL A 29 -0.64 -7.97 -18.59
CA VAL A 29 -0.85 -7.73 -17.16
C VAL A 29 -1.33 -6.31 -16.97
N HIS A 30 -2.60 -6.18 -16.62
CA HIS A 30 -3.20 -4.86 -16.42
C HIS A 30 -2.85 -4.27 -15.05
N GLY A 31 -3.04 -2.95 -14.92
CA GLY A 31 -2.80 -2.19 -13.71
C GLY A 31 -3.88 -2.35 -12.64
N VAL A 32 -3.99 -1.31 -11.84
CA VAL A 32 -4.91 -1.23 -10.69
C VAL A 32 -6.40 -1.33 -11.08
N GLY A 33 -7.22 -1.67 -10.09
CA GLY A 33 -8.68 -1.63 -10.24
C GLY A 33 -9.30 -2.89 -10.82
N GLY A 34 -8.49 -3.92 -11.11
CA GLY A 34 -9.00 -5.23 -11.49
C GLY A 34 -9.84 -5.23 -12.75
N THR A 35 -9.35 -4.60 -13.83
CA THR A 35 -10.01 -4.64 -15.13
C THR A 35 -10.32 -6.09 -15.49
N PRO A 36 -11.58 -6.41 -15.87
CA PRO A 36 -11.97 -7.78 -16.16
C PRO A 36 -11.37 -8.26 -17.47
N PRO A 37 -11.17 -9.59 -17.65
CA PRO A 37 -10.51 -10.17 -18.82
C PRO A 37 -11.19 -9.85 -20.14
N ASP A 38 -12.52 -9.82 -20.17
CA ASP A 38 -13.36 -9.45 -21.31
C ASP A 38 -13.03 -8.04 -21.84
N ALA A 39 -12.85 -7.08 -20.94
CA ALA A 39 -12.50 -5.71 -21.31
C ALA A 39 -11.06 -5.57 -21.84
N ILE A 40 -10.12 -6.40 -21.38
CA ILE A 40 -8.72 -6.34 -21.82
C ILE A 40 -8.52 -7.09 -23.15
N LEU A 41 -9.25 -8.18 -23.33
CA LEU A 41 -9.20 -9.00 -24.54
C LEU A 41 -10.12 -8.49 -25.66
N GLY A 42 -11.10 -7.63 -25.34
CA GLY A 42 -12.16 -7.27 -26.27
C GLY A 42 -13.07 -8.45 -26.62
N ASP A 43 -13.11 -9.48 -25.78
CA ASP A 43 -13.87 -10.73 -25.97
C ASP A 43 -14.90 -10.89 -24.86
N LEU A 44 -16.18 -11.07 -25.21
CA LEU A 44 -17.28 -11.18 -24.26
C LEU A 44 -17.27 -12.49 -23.45
N ALA A 45 -16.56 -13.52 -23.92
CA ALA A 45 -16.53 -14.84 -23.30
C ALA A 45 -15.11 -15.45 -23.30
N PRO A 46 -14.13 -14.81 -22.64
CA PRO A 46 -12.76 -15.31 -22.61
C PRO A 46 -12.67 -16.63 -21.84
N GLU A 47 -11.90 -17.57 -22.36
CA GLU A 47 -11.68 -18.89 -21.75
C GLU A 47 -10.61 -18.81 -20.66
N GLN A 48 -10.90 -19.31 -19.46
CA GLN A 48 -9.90 -19.42 -18.41
C GLN A 48 -8.96 -20.61 -18.66
N VAL A 49 -7.67 -20.31 -18.84
CA VAL A 49 -6.65 -21.32 -19.17
C VAL A 49 -5.81 -21.77 -17.97
N MET A 50 -5.79 -20.98 -16.89
CA MET A 50 -5.07 -21.29 -15.65
C MET A 50 -5.59 -20.43 -14.49
N GLY A 51 -5.39 -20.92 -13.25
CA GLY A 51 -5.76 -20.18 -12.03
C GLY A 51 -7.18 -20.48 -11.56
N ASP A 52 -7.77 -19.52 -10.85
CA ASP A 52 -9.14 -19.64 -10.28
C ASP A 52 -9.92 -18.32 -10.46
N ALA A 53 -11.11 -18.24 -9.86
CA ALA A 53 -11.97 -17.06 -9.94
C ALA A 53 -11.38 -15.80 -9.25
N ILE A 54 -10.36 -15.96 -8.39
CA ILE A 54 -9.73 -14.87 -7.66
C ILE A 54 -8.56 -14.30 -8.47
N ALA A 55 -7.71 -15.17 -9.02
CA ALA A 55 -6.61 -14.84 -9.90
C ALA A 55 -6.46 -15.91 -10.98
N GLY A 56 -6.55 -15.52 -12.25
CA GLY A 56 -6.55 -16.47 -13.35
C GLY A 56 -6.03 -15.86 -14.65
N PHE A 57 -5.64 -16.74 -15.55
CA PHE A 57 -5.20 -16.42 -16.90
C PHE A 57 -6.34 -16.75 -17.85
N TYR A 58 -6.59 -15.86 -18.77
CA TYR A 58 -7.68 -15.93 -19.73
C TYR A 58 -7.15 -15.73 -21.15
N ARG A 59 -7.73 -16.43 -22.09
CA ARG A 59 -7.42 -16.34 -23.52
C ARG A 59 -8.69 -16.02 -24.31
N SER A 60 -8.58 -15.29 -25.40
CA SER A 60 -9.71 -15.08 -26.29
C SER A 60 -10.15 -16.39 -26.91
N SER A 61 -11.45 -16.62 -26.94
CA SER A 61 -12.07 -17.78 -27.59
C SER A 61 -12.02 -17.66 -29.13
N ASP A 62 -12.04 -16.42 -29.64
CA ASP A 62 -11.86 -16.13 -31.07
C ASP A 62 -10.47 -15.56 -31.34
N HIS A 63 -9.59 -16.41 -31.87
CA HIS A 63 -8.21 -16.05 -32.21
C HIS A 63 -8.11 -14.94 -33.27
N ARG A 64 -9.17 -14.62 -33.98
CA ARG A 64 -9.22 -13.66 -35.08
C ARG A 64 -9.80 -12.31 -34.71
N ALA A 65 -10.65 -12.24 -33.69
CA ALA A 65 -11.49 -11.07 -33.45
C ALA A 65 -10.86 -10.00 -32.55
N SER A 66 -9.76 -10.28 -31.88
CA SER A 66 -9.39 -9.40 -30.75
C SER A 66 -8.51 -8.20 -31.10
N ASP A 67 -7.82 -8.18 -32.23
CA ASP A 67 -6.92 -7.06 -32.55
C ASP A 67 -6.83 -6.81 -34.07
N GLU A 68 -7.50 -5.78 -34.58
CA GLU A 68 -7.39 -5.28 -35.98
C GLU A 68 -5.93 -4.91 -36.35
N HIS A 69 -5.06 -4.74 -35.35
CA HIS A 69 -3.68 -4.30 -35.51
C HIS A 69 -2.62 -5.43 -35.38
N ARG A 70 -3.06 -6.69 -35.41
CA ARG A 70 -2.17 -7.82 -35.19
C ARG A 70 -1.60 -8.38 -36.47
N ASP A 71 -0.34 -8.00 -36.77
CA ASP A 71 0.38 -8.45 -37.98
C ASP A 71 1.12 -9.78 -37.79
N VAL A 72 1.25 -10.25 -36.56
CA VAL A 72 1.99 -11.48 -36.21
C VAL A 72 1.06 -12.48 -35.57
N ASP A 73 1.09 -13.73 -36.06
CA ASP A 73 0.33 -14.82 -35.45
C ASP A 73 0.87 -15.12 -34.05
N ARG A 74 0.10 -14.70 -33.02
CA ARG A 74 0.41 -14.90 -31.62
C ARG A 74 -0.86 -15.09 -30.81
N HIS A 75 -0.73 -15.83 -29.72
CA HIS A 75 -1.79 -15.97 -28.73
C HIS A 75 -1.79 -14.79 -27.78
N VAL A 76 -2.96 -14.22 -27.49
CA VAL A 76 -3.12 -13.18 -26.49
C VAL A 76 -3.75 -13.77 -25.24
N GLU A 77 -3.04 -13.63 -24.12
CA GLU A 77 -3.52 -14.03 -22.80
C GLU A 77 -3.52 -12.82 -21.85
N VAL A 78 -4.42 -12.84 -20.89
CA VAL A 78 -4.53 -11.82 -19.85
C VAL A 78 -4.42 -12.46 -18.48
N PHE A 79 -3.57 -11.89 -17.62
CA PHE A 79 -3.57 -12.21 -16.21
C PHE A 79 -4.51 -11.28 -15.44
N SER A 80 -5.57 -11.84 -14.91
CA SER A 80 -6.58 -11.13 -14.11
C SER A 80 -6.42 -11.47 -12.63
N TRP A 81 -5.88 -10.53 -11.86
CA TRP A 81 -5.59 -10.67 -10.43
C TRP A 81 -6.47 -9.79 -9.52
N GLY A 82 -7.44 -9.07 -10.09
CA GLY A 82 -8.30 -8.14 -9.36
C GLY A 82 -9.17 -8.77 -8.27
N GLY A 83 -9.39 -10.09 -8.30
CA GLY A 83 -10.04 -10.80 -7.20
C GLY A 83 -9.22 -10.82 -5.91
N LEU A 84 -7.89 -10.62 -6.02
CA LEU A 84 -7.00 -10.49 -4.86
C LEU A 84 -7.14 -9.13 -4.16
N THR A 85 -7.69 -8.11 -4.81
CA THR A 85 -7.82 -6.74 -4.26
C THR A 85 -9.20 -6.12 -4.54
N SER A 86 -9.39 -5.45 -5.66
CA SER A 86 -10.49 -4.52 -5.93
C SER A 86 -11.86 -5.16 -6.13
N ARG A 87 -11.95 -6.43 -6.58
CA ARG A 87 -13.24 -7.09 -6.82
C ARG A 87 -13.87 -7.67 -5.56
N SER A 88 -13.11 -7.95 -4.51
CA SER A 88 -13.60 -8.57 -3.28
C SER A 88 -14.32 -7.55 -2.40
N LYS A 89 -15.61 -7.82 -2.07
CA LYS A 89 -16.40 -6.96 -1.17
C LYS A 89 -15.82 -6.90 0.24
N ILE A 90 -15.34 -8.02 0.77
CA ILE A 90 -14.79 -8.12 2.13
C ILE A 90 -13.59 -7.18 2.32
N ARG A 91 -12.85 -6.89 1.25
CA ARG A 91 -11.65 -6.05 1.32
C ARG A 91 -11.93 -4.57 1.58
N VAL A 92 -13.17 -4.13 1.40
CA VAL A 92 -13.61 -2.80 1.83
C VAL A 92 -13.40 -2.63 3.35
N LEU A 93 -13.59 -3.70 4.12
CA LEU A 93 -13.39 -3.69 5.57
C LEU A 93 -11.94 -3.46 5.99
N TRP A 94 -10.97 -3.67 5.09
CA TRP A 94 -9.56 -3.38 5.35
C TRP A 94 -9.28 -1.90 5.60
N LEU A 95 -10.21 -1.00 5.22
CA LEU A 95 -10.09 0.42 5.55
C LEU A 95 -10.00 0.66 7.06
N ALA A 96 -10.65 -0.17 7.87
CA ALA A 96 -10.50 -0.12 9.32
C ALA A 96 -9.09 -0.56 9.79
N LEU A 97 -8.34 -1.27 8.95
CA LEU A 97 -6.99 -1.75 9.23
C LEU A 97 -5.90 -0.83 8.63
N LEU A 98 -6.30 0.29 8.02
CA LEU A 98 -5.38 1.24 7.39
C LEU A 98 -4.22 1.70 8.29
N PRO A 99 -4.42 1.96 9.61
CA PRO A 99 -3.30 2.31 10.51
C PRO A 99 -2.20 1.25 10.55
N PHE A 100 -2.56 -0.02 10.52
CA PHE A 100 -1.63 -1.15 10.53
C PHE A 100 -0.94 -1.36 9.18
N LEU A 101 -1.63 -1.03 8.08
CA LEU A 101 -1.03 -0.98 6.75
C LEU A 101 0.09 0.06 6.71
N PHE A 102 -0.13 1.26 7.25
CA PHE A 102 0.89 2.30 7.31
C PHE A 102 2.13 1.84 8.10
N ALA A 103 1.95 1.14 9.23
CA ALA A 103 3.08 0.59 9.98
C ALA A 103 3.88 -0.45 9.16
N ASN A 104 3.18 -1.31 8.42
CA ASN A 104 3.84 -2.29 7.54
C ASN A 104 4.57 -1.60 6.38
N LEU A 105 3.94 -0.64 5.69
CA LEU A 105 4.55 0.10 4.60
C LEU A 105 5.80 0.86 5.05
N ALA A 106 5.73 1.53 6.19
CA ALA A 106 6.86 2.28 6.74
C ALA A 106 8.11 1.42 6.93
N GLY A 107 7.92 0.17 7.31
CA GLY A 107 9.02 -0.79 7.45
C GLY A 107 9.72 -1.11 6.13
N TRP A 108 8.99 -1.07 5.00
CA TRP A 108 9.54 -1.27 3.66
C TRP A 108 10.12 0.01 3.04
N MET A 109 9.78 1.19 3.55
CA MET A 109 10.26 2.49 3.06
C MET A 109 11.67 2.81 3.58
N CYS A 110 12.63 1.92 3.39
CA CYS A 110 14.02 2.13 3.79
C CYS A 110 14.89 2.65 2.66
N SER A 111 15.98 3.33 3.01
CA SER A 111 17.01 3.72 2.05
C SER A 111 17.95 2.55 1.77
N PRO A 112 18.51 2.43 0.54
CA PRO A 112 19.50 1.41 0.24
C PRO A 112 20.72 1.56 1.15
N ALA A 113 21.28 0.46 1.58
CA ALA A 113 22.46 0.41 2.43
C ALA A 113 23.56 -0.43 1.80
N THR A 114 24.81 -0.01 1.98
CA THR A 114 26.02 -0.75 1.63
C THR A 114 26.58 -1.46 2.88
N ARG A 115 27.63 -2.28 2.74
CA ARG A 115 28.36 -2.87 3.89
C ARG A 115 28.71 -1.83 4.96
N ALA A 116 29.27 -0.70 4.54
CA ALA A 116 29.69 0.37 5.45
C ALA A 116 28.50 1.04 6.16
N SER A 117 27.32 1.02 5.56
CA SER A 117 26.11 1.65 6.09
C SER A 117 25.02 0.66 6.55
N ALA A 118 25.32 -0.64 6.65
CA ALA A 118 24.38 -1.68 7.05
C ALA A 118 23.70 -1.40 8.40
N TRP A 119 24.38 -0.72 9.32
CA TRP A 119 23.82 -0.30 10.60
C TRP A 119 22.59 0.61 10.45
N ARG A 120 22.48 1.39 9.36
CA ARG A 120 21.29 2.23 9.09
C ARG A 120 20.07 1.38 8.76
N PHE A 121 20.28 0.35 7.97
CA PHE A 121 19.23 -0.63 7.67
C PHE A 121 18.77 -1.37 8.92
N ARG A 122 19.71 -1.79 9.77
CA ARG A 122 19.41 -2.41 11.09
C ARG A 122 18.61 -1.48 11.99
N LEU A 123 19.04 -0.23 12.10
CA LEU A 123 18.34 0.79 12.89
C LEU A 123 16.92 1.04 12.37
N HIS A 124 16.75 1.08 11.05
CA HIS A 124 15.43 1.22 10.42
C HIS A 124 14.51 0.04 10.77
N ARG A 125 14.98 -1.20 10.60
CA ARG A 125 14.21 -2.39 10.95
C ARG A 125 13.82 -2.40 12.43
N LEU A 126 14.77 -2.09 13.32
CA LEU A 126 14.52 -1.99 14.75
C LEU A 126 13.43 -0.97 15.06
N ALA A 127 13.59 0.23 14.54
CA ALA A 127 12.65 1.33 14.79
C ALA A 127 11.23 1.00 14.26
N ALA A 128 11.13 0.48 13.04
CA ALA A 128 9.85 0.09 12.45
C ALA A 128 9.17 -1.05 13.24
N GLY A 129 9.93 -2.08 13.64
CA GLY A 129 9.42 -3.19 14.42
C GLY A 129 8.93 -2.77 15.81
N LEU A 130 9.70 -1.94 16.51
CA LEU A 130 9.28 -1.41 17.82
C LEU A 130 8.09 -0.47 17.71
N CYS A 131 8.01 0.38 16.69
CA CYS A 131 6.84 1.22 16.42
C CYS A 131 5.59 0.38 16.12
N ALA A 132 5.73 -0.71 15.38
CA ALA A 132 4.61 -1.62 15.11
C ALA A 132 4.09 -2.28 16.40
N LEU A 133 4.98 -2.72 17.32
CA LEU A 133 4.55 -3.20 18.65
C LEU A 133 3.89 -2.10 19.47
N ALA A 134 4.46 -0.89 19.48
CA ALA A 134 3.90 0.26 20.19
C ALA A 134 2.50 0.62 19.66
N LEU A 135 2.27 0.49 18.35
CA LEU A 135 0.96 0.70 17.73
C LEU A 135 -0.07 -0.34 18.24
N THR A 136 0.35 -1.60 18.41
CA THR A 136 -0.52 -2.63 19.01
C THR A 136 -0.86 -2.29 20.46
N VAL A 137 0.14 -1.90 21.26
CA VAL A 137 -0.08 -1.51 22.66
C VAL A 137 -1.04 -0.32 22.75
N ASN A 138 -0.87 0.69 21.88
CA ASN A 138 -1.74 1.86 21.81
C ASN A 138 -3.19 1.47 21.45
N ALA A 139 -3.37 0.59 20.47
CA ALA A 139 -4.71 0.09 20.10
C ALA A 139 -5.39 -0.65 21.25
N VAL A 140 -4.64 -1.51 21.94
CA VAL A 140 -5.16 -2.27 23.10
C VAL A 140 -5.46 -1.33 24.27
N LEU A 141 -4.59 -0.31 24.52
CA LEU A 141 -4.84 0.70 25.57
C LEU A 141 -6.19 1.40 25.34
N ILE A 142 -6.43 1.93 24.14
CA ILE A 142 -7.68 2.65 23.86
C ILE A 142 -8.88 1.67 23.92
N ALA A 143 -8.74 0.45 23.43
CA ALA A 143 -9.78 -0.57 23.57
C ALA A 143 -10.12 -0.86 25.05
N VAL A 144 -9.12 -0.86 25.94
CA VAL A 144 -9.30 -1.00 27.39
C VAL A 144 -9.99 0.23 27.96
N MET A 145 -9.64 1.45 27.54
CA MET A 145 -10.32 2.67 27.96
C MET A 145 -11.80 2.61 27.60
N ILE A 146 -12.15 2.18 26.40
CA ILE A 146 -13.55 2.01 26.00
C ILE A 146 -14.25 0.92 26.84
N SER A 147 -13.66 -0.27 26.92
CA SER A 147 -14.35 -1.44 27.47
C SER A 147 -14.24 -1.55 28.99
N ALA A 148 -13.06 -1.36 29.57
CA ALA A 148 -12.81 -1.55 30.98
C ALA A 148 -13.04 -0.28 31.79
N ASP A 149 -12.66 0.90 31.27
CA ASP A 149 -12.88 2.15 32.00
C ASP A 149 -14.31 2.67 31.77
N VAL A 150 -14.66 3.10 30.58
CA VAL A 150 -15.98 3.72 30.30
C VAL A 150 -17.14 2.76 30.61
N ASN A 151 -17.11 1.55 30.03
CA ASN A 151 -18.22 0.61 30.15
C ASN A 151 -18.21 -0.16 31.48
N ALA A 152 -17.08 -0.76 31.86
CA ALA A 152 -17.09 -1.68 32.99
C ALA A 152 -16.87 -1.02 34.36
N TYR A 153 -16.14 0.10 34.42
CA TYR A 153 -15.87 0.80 35.67
C TYR A 153 -16.79 1.98 35.90
N GLN A 154 -16.86 2.93 34.97
CA GLN A 154 -17.59 4.17 35.13
C GLN A 154 -19.11 4.00 35.03
N ALA A 155 -19.63 3.27 34.04
CA ALA A 155 -21.06 3.13 33.81
C ALA A 155 -21.82 2.55 35.01
N PRO A 156 -21.39 1.46 35.69
CA PRO A 156 -22.06 0.98 36.89
C PRO A 156 -22.03 1.99 38.06
N ARG A 157 -20.94 2.75 38.20
CA ARG A 157 -20.78 3.74 39.30
C ARG A 157 -21.62 5.00 39.09
N ALA A 158 -21.81 5.38 37.84
CA ALA A 158 -22.70 6.45 37.45
C ALA A 158 -24.18 6.06 37.51
N GLY A 159 -24.48 4.80 37.83
CA GLY A 159 -25.87 4.30 37.83
C GLY A 159 -26.44 4.03 36.45
N LEU A 160 -25.55 3.90 35.43
CA LEU A 160 -25.94 3.79 34.04
C LEU A 160 -25.87 2.34 33.47
N ALA A 161 -25.59 1.34 34.33
CA ALA A 161 -25.46 -0.04 33.90
C ALA A 161 -26.72 -0.65 33.27
N GLY A 162 -27.90 -0.12 33.60
CA GLY A 162 -29.19 -0.53 33.03
C GLY A 162 -29.60 0.19 31.74
N HIS A 163 -28.82 1.17 31.25
CA HIS A 163 -29.20 1.97 30.09
C HIS A 163 -28.94 1.27 28.75
N GLN A 164 -27.99 0.33 28.73
CA GLN A 164 -27.59 -0.37 27.50
C GLN A 164 -27.58 -1.87 27.74
N TRP A 165 -28.10 -2.65 26.79
CA TRP A 165 -28.22 -4.10 26.90
C TRP A 165 -26.87 -4.82 27.08
N TRP A 166 -25.78 -4.29 26.46
CA TRP A 166 -24.44 -4.90 26.57
C TRP A 166 -23.79 -4.70 27.93
N LEU A 167 -24.30 -3.81 28.76
CA LEU A 167 -23.87 -3.58 30.16
C LEU A 167 -24.54 -4.54 31.15
N ALA A 168 -25.58 -5.29 30.74
CA ALA A 168 -26.32 -6.19 31.59
C ALA A 168 -25.46 -7.18 32.39
N PRO A 169 -24.37 -7.78 31.85
CA PRO A 169 -23.48 -8.67 32.61
C PRO A 169 -22.83 -8.02 33.83
N LEU A 170 -22.67 -6.69 33.84
CA LEU A 170 -22.12 -5.95 34.98
C LEU A 170 -23.05 -5.87 36.17
N SER A 171 -24.35 -6.15 35.96
CA SER A 171 -25.38 -6.18 36.98
C SER A 171 -25.62 -7.58 37.57
N TRP A 172 -24.94 -8.61 37.11
CA TRP A 172 -25.08 -9.97 37.67
C TRP A 172 -24.65 -9.99 39.13
N HIS A 173 -25.38 -10.73 39.97
CA HIS A 173 -25.26 -10.72 41.45
C HIS A 173 -23.81 -10.98 41.94
N PHE A 174 -23.03 -11.78 41.21
CA PHE A 174 -21.64 -12.09 41.55
C PHE A 174 -20.62 -11.08 41.00
N VAL A 175 -21.05 -10.11 40.19
CA VAL A 175 -20.26 -9.04 39.57
C VAL A 175 -20.65 -7.66 40.16
N ALA A 176 -21.92 -7.43 40.37
CA ALA A 176 -22.45 -6.16 40.89
C ALA A 176 -21.83 -5.81 42.25
N GLY A 177 -21.38 -4.58 42.41
CA GLY A 177 -20.70 -4.13 43.61
C GLY A 177 -19.24 -4.57 43.79
N HIS A 178 -18.66 -5.27 42.78
CA HIS A 178 -17.28 -5.73 42.76
C HIS A 178 -16.53 -5.03 41.61
N PRO A 179 -15.98 -3.84 41.75
CA PRO A 179 -15.35 -3.09 40.65
C PRO A 179 -14.26 -3.86 39.95
N ALA A 180 -13.40 -4.60 40.65
CA ALA A 180 -12.33 -5.39 40.06
C ALA A 180 -12.86 -6.52 39.17
N ARG A 181 -13.98 -7.15 39.51
CA ARG A 181 -14.66 -8.17 38.66
C ARG A 181 -15.26 -7.54 37.41
N GLN A 182 -15.90 -6.36 37.57
CA GLN A 182 -16.44 -5.60 36.45
C GLN A 182 -15.33 -5.27 35.44
N VAL A 183 -14.22 -4.70 35.90
CA VAL A 183 -13.04 -4.41 35.08
C VAL A 183 -12.48 -5.67 34.41
N THR A 184 -12.45 -6.82 35.13
CA THR A 184 -12.01 -8.10 34.54
C THR A 184 -12.89 -8.49 33.34
N LEU A 185 -14.21 -8.32 33.42
CA LEU A 185 -15.10 -8.56 32.28
C LEU A 185 -14.81 -7.60 31.12
N GLY A 186 -14.55 -6.31 31.41
CA GLY A 186 -14.17 -5.33 30.41
C GLY A 186 -12.85 -5.70 29.69
N VAL A 187 -11.85 -6.13 30.43
CA VAL A 187 -10.57 -6.60 29.86
C VAL A 187 -10.75 -7.90 29.07
N LEU A 188 -11.62 -8.81 29.53
CA LEU A 188 -11.93 -10.05 28.80
C LEU A 188 -12.54 -9.77 27.42
N VAL A 189 -13.44 -8.77 27.31
CA VAL A 189 -14.01 -8.35 26.02
C VAL A 189 -12.89 -7.92 25.07
N VAL A 190 -11.91 -7.15 25.53
CA VAL A 190 -10.75 -6.75 24.71
C VAL A 190 -9.91 -7.95 24.32
N ALA A 191 -9.64 -8.87 25.25
CA ALA A 191 -8.89 -10.09 24.97
C ALA A 191 -9.57 -10.95 23.88
N LEU A 192 -10.88 -11.16 23.99
CA LEU A 192 -11.67 -11.87 22.99
C LEU A 192 -11.67 -11.17 21.63
N PHE A 193 -11.74 -9.84 21.61
CA PHE A 193 -11.65 -9.06 20.38
C PHE A 193 -10.26 -9.20 19.72
N VAL A 194 -9.19 -9.13 20.50
CA VAL A 194 -7.82 -9.39 19.99
C VAL A 194 -7.72 -10.80 19.40
N LEU A 195 -8.22 -11.81 20.09
CA LEU A 195 -8.22 -13.19 19.59
C LEU A 195 -9.04 -13.34 18.31
N ALA A 196 -10.18 -12.65 18.19
CA ALA A 196 -10.99 -12.64 16.97
C ALA A 196 -10.24 -12.00 15.80
N LEU A 197 -9.53 -10.88 16.02
CA LEU A 197 -8.69 -10.23 15.00
C LEU A 197 -7.51 -11.12 14.58
N VAL A 198 -6.85 -11.79 15.53
CA VAL A 198 -5.78 -12.76 15.26
C VAL A 198 -6.31 -13.95 14.45
N TRP A 199 -7.47 -14.48 14.81
CA TRP A 199 -8.12 -15.54 14.06
C TRP A 199 -8.45 -15.11 12.62
N LEU A 200 -8.99 -13.88 12.45
CA LEU A 200 -9.30 -13.33 11.13
C LEU A 200 -8.00 -13.15 10.30
N ALA A 201 -6.97 -12.57 10.91
CA ALA A 201 -5.66 -12.41 10.26
C ALA A 201 -5.06 -13.76 9.86
N SER A 202 -5.16 -14.80 10.72
CA SER A 202 -4.64 -16.13 10.43
C SER A 202 -5.37 -16.85 9.30
N ARG A 203 -6.62 -16.49 9.03
CA ARG A 203 -7.37 -17.09 7.91
C ARG A 203 -7.00 -16.45 6.56
N SER A 204 -6.66 -15.18 6.53
CA SER A 204 -6.43 -14.46 5.27
C SER A 204 -5.21 -14.99 4.51
N TRP A 205 -4.13 -15.40 5.18
CA TRP A 205 -2.91 -15.88 4.52
C TRP A 205 -3.03 -17.28 3.89
N ARG A 206 -3.92 -18.15 4.38
CA ARG A 206 -4.12 -19.51 3.84
C ARG A 206 -4.66 -19.54 2.41
N TYR A 207 -5.34 -18.49 1.99
CA TYR A 207 -5.98 -18.41 0.68
C TYR A 207 -5.17 -17.67 -0.37
N GLU A 208 -4.19 -16.89 0.03
CA GLU A 208 -3.53 -15.92 -0.83
C GLU A 208 -2.07 -16.29 -1.13
N ALA A 209 -1.39 -16.94 -0.19
CA ALA A 209 -0.02 -17.36 -0.40
C ALA A 209 0.06 -18.61 -1.29
N VAL A 210 0.84 -18.53 -2.34
CA VAL A 210 1.18 -19.63 -3.23
C VAL A 210 2.69 -19.77 -3.25
N ARG A 211 3.20 -20.96 -2.95
CA ARG A 211 4.66 -21.17 -2.97
C ARG A 211 5.23 -20.85 -4.34
N PRO A 212 6.30 -20.05 -4.41
CA PRO A 212 6.98 -19.77 -5.66
C PRO A 212 7.37 -21.08 -6.38
N PRO A 213 7.31 -21.14 -7.70
CA PRO A 213 7.74 -22.31 -8.43
C PRO A 213 9.28 -22.39 -8.38
N TYR A 214 9.78 -23.42 -7.75
CA TYR A 214 11.22 -23.64 -7.63
C TYR A 214 11.70 -24.60 -8.72
N ARG A 215 12.48 -24.07 -9.65
CA ARG A 215 13.37 -24.87 -10.49
C ARG A 215 14.79 -24.54 -10.09
N VAL A 216 15.46 -25.48 -9.47
CA VAL A 216 16.89 -25.37 -9.19
C VAL A 216 17.61 -25.94 -10.40
N ALA A 217 18.11 -25.10 -11.28
CA ALA A 217 19.25 -25.49 -12.12
C ALA A 217 20.50 -25.45 -11.23
N ASP A 218 21.08 -26.58 -10.97
CA ASP A 218 22.35 -26.68 -10.24
C ASP A 218 23.42 -25.86 -10.97
N GLY A 219 23.93 -24.82 -10.35
CA GLY A 219 25.00 -23.96 -10.86
C GLY A 219 24.66 -22.46 -11.00
N GLN A 220 23.40 -22.07 -11.14
CA GLN A 220 23.02 -20.66 -11.35
C GLN A 220 22.72 -19.87 -10.05
N LYS A 221 22.80 -20.50 -8.91
CA LYS A 221 22.47 -19.89 -7.60
C LYS A 221 23.24 -18.61 -7.27
N ASP A 222 24.33 -18.36 -8.00
CA ASP A 222 25.30 -17.34 -7.61
C ASP A 222 25.21 -16.01 -8.37
N THR A 223 24.63 -15.95 -9.56
CA THR A 223 24.76 -14.75 -10.40
C THR A 223 23.80 -13.63 -10.03
N ALA A 224 22.53 -13.91 -9.74
CA ALA A 224 21.59 -12.89 -9.30
C ALA A 224 21.88 -12.45 -7.85
N ARG A 225 22.29 -13.39 -6.99
CA ARG A 225 22.83 -13.09 -5.66
C ARG A 225 24.10 -12.24 -5.73
N LYS A 226 24.96 -12.44 -6.70
CA LYS A 226 26.18 -11.62 -6.91
C LYS A 226 25.86 -10.22 -7.40
N ALA A 227 24.83 -10.03 -8.22
CA ALA A 227 24.44 -8.71 -8.71
C ALA A 227 23.76 -7.85 -7.63
N ALA A 228 23.06 -8.47 -6.66
CA ALA A 228 22.48 -7.81 -5.49
C ALA A 228 23.47 -7.72 -4.30
N ALA A 229 24.70 -8.23 -4.47
CA ALA A 229 25.62 -8.54 -3.39
C ALA A 229 26.15 -7.34 -2.59
N ASP A 230 26.08 -6.13 -3.14
CA ASP A 230 26.67 -4.95 -2.50
C ASP A 230 25.65 -4.01 -1.83
N THR A 231 24.36 -4.31 -1.94
CA THR A 231 23.29 -3.47 -1.37
C THR A 231 22.31 -4.27 -0.50
N LEU A 232 21.88 -3.65 0.59
CA LEU A 232 20.82 -4.14 1.49
C LEU A 232 19.54 -3.33 1.28
N PRO A 233 18.39 -3.94 1.38
CA PRO A 233 18.09 -5.39 1.49
C PRO A 233 18.29 -6.12 0.18
N GLY A 234 18.35 -7.47 0.20
CA GLY A 234 18.49 -8.32 -0.99
C GLY A 234 17.39 -8.16 -2.06
N GLY A 235 16.34 -7.45 -1.74
CA GLY A 235 15.33 -6.94 -2.67
C GLY A 235 14.38 -7.98 -3.25
N LEU A 236 13.67 -7.56 -4.30
CA LEU A 236 12.64 -8.36 -4.98
C LEU A 236 13.23 -9.56 -5.76
N ALA A 237 14.54 -9.55 -5.98
CA ALA A 237 15.25 -10.67 -6.60
C ALA A 237 15.45 -11.87 -5.65
N ASP A 238 15.23 -11.67 -4.34
CA ASP A 238 15.32 -12.75 -3.37
C ASP A 238 14.15 -13.72 -3.55
N ARG A 239 14.48 -14.98 -3.66
CA ARG A 239 13.54 -16.09 -3.87
C ARG A 239 12.48 -16.17 -2.76
N GLU A 240 12.89 -15.91 -1.50
CA GLU A 240 12.02 -16.03 -0.33
C GLU A 240 11.18 -14.77 -0.10
N PHE A 241 11.36 -13.72 -0.89
CA PHE A 241 10.67 -12.44 -0.71
C PHE A 241 9.14 -12.59 -0.70
N TRP A 242 8.61 -13.47 -1.54
CA TRP A 242 7.17 -13.72 -1.69
C TRP A 242 6.66 -14.88 -0.84
N ASP A 243 7.50 -15.51 -0.02
CA ASP A 243 7.10 -16.54 0.96
C ASP A 243 6.88 -15.92 2.36
N GLY A 244 5.85 -15.10 2.47
CA GLY A 244 5.53 -14.35 3.70
C GLY A 244 4.92 -15.15 4.84
N GLU A 245 4.52 -16.42 4.63
CA GLU A 245 3.81 -17.23 5.63
C GLU A 245 4.56 -17.30 6.96
N GLY A 246 5.86 -17.56 6.92
CA GLY A 246 6.70 -17.65 8.11
C GLY A 246 6.77 -16.33 8.88
N ASN A 247 6.88 -15.21 8.17
CA ASN A 247 6.93 -13.87 8.76
C ASN A 247 5.59 -13.48 9.39
N VAL A 248 4.48 -13.73 8.70
CA VAL A 248 3.13 -13.43 9.21
C VAL A 248 2.84 -14.19 10.49
N ARG A 249 3.22 -15.47 10.58
CA ARG A 249 3.07 -16.26 11.82
C ARG A 249 3.90 -15.67 12.96
N LEU A 250 5.14 -15.33 12.69
CA LEU A 250 6.05 -14.76 13.69
C LEU A 250 5.51 -13.45 14.27
N VAL A 251 5.16 -12.48 13.41
CA VAL A 251 4.61 -11.20 13.86
C VAL A 251 3.25 -11.38 14.55
N THR A 252 2.44 -12.36 14.12
CA THR A 252 1.18 -12.68 14.80
C THR A 252 1.42 -13.14 16.24
N TRP A 253 2.37 -14.04 16.47
CA TRP A 253 2.71 -14.50 17.84
C TRP A 253 3.27 -13.37 18.69
N LEU A 254 4.19 -12.56 18.15
CA LEU A 254 4.77 -11.42 18.86
C LEU A 254 3.70 -10.42 19.31
N HIS A 255 2.87 -9.96 18.37
CA HIS A 255 1.84 -8.95 18.67
C HIS A 255 0.76 -9.49 19.60
N THR A 256 0.36 -10.76 19.45
CA THR A 256 -0.60 -11.40 20.35
C THR A 256 -0.04 -11.53 21.76
N ALA A 257 1.22 -11.95 21.90
CA ALA A 257 1.87 -12.06 23.19
C ALA A 257 1.99 -10.69 23.87
N VAL A 258 2.40 -9.65 23.12
CA VAL A 258 2.49 -8.26 23.61
C VAL A 258 1.12 -7.75 24.04
N ALA A 259 0.06 -7.96 23.26
CA ALA A 259 -1.31 -7.59 23.62
C ALA A 259 -1.76 -8.29 24.91
N GLY A 260 -1.55 -9.60 25.03
CA GLY A 260 -1.88 -10.38 26.24
C GLY A 260 -1.06 -9.93 27.46
N GLY A 261 0.24 -9.73 27.29
CA GLY A 261 1.12 -9.21 28.36
C GLY A 261 0.73 -7.81 28.81
N PHE A 262 0.33 -6.93 27.89
CA PHE A 262 -0.14 -5.60 28.22
C PHE A 262 -1.49 -5.64 28.96
N LEU A 263 -2.44 -6.48 28.54
CA LEU A 263 -3.70 -6.71 29.28
C LEU A 263 -3.44 -7.25 30.70
N ALA A 264 -2.45 -8.12 30.88
CA ALA A 264 -2.05 -8.63 32.20
C ALA A 264 -1.55 -7.50 33.11
N ILE A 265 -0.73 -6.57 32.58
CA ILE A 265 -0.24 -5.40 33.29
C ILE A 265 -1.41 -4.48 33.69
N VAL A 266 -2.27 -4.13 32.72
CA VAL A 266 -3.41 -3.25 32.96
C VAL A 266 -4.29 -3.81 34.06
N LEU A 267 -4.69 -5.06 33.94
CA LEU A 267 -5.58 -5.71 34.92
C LEU A 267 -4.91 -5.87 36.28
N GLY A 268 -3.62 -6.20 36.33
CA GLY A 268 -2.86 -6.30 37.59
C GLY A 268 -2.70 -4.95 38.29
N VAL A 269 -2.42 -3.87 37.54
CA VAL A 269 -2.28 -2.50 38.08
C VAL A 269 -3.62 -1.98 38.60
N THR A 270 -4.67 -2.06 37.79
CA THR A 270 -6.02 -1.55 38.16
C THR A 270 -6.64 -2.36 39.31
N ALA A 271 -6.53 -3.69 39.28
CA ALA A 271 -7.00 -4.52 40.40
C ALA A 271 -6.27 -4.23 41.70
N ARG A 272 -4.96 -3.96 41.67
CA ARG A 272 -4.20 -3.55 42.87
C ARG A 272 -4.63 -2.18 43.37
N ALA A 273 -4.92 -1.25 42.51
CA ALA A 273 -5.40 0.06 42.88
C ALA A 273 -6.81 0.00 43.51
N LEU A 274 -7.61 -0.99 43.13
CA LEU A 274 -8.93 -1.27 43.66
C LEU A 274 -8.90 -2.17 44.92
N ALA A 275 -7.78 -2.80 45.24
CA ALA A 275 -7.67 -3.78 46.32
C ALA A 275 -7.46 -3.16 47.66
N GLY A 276 -8.21 -3.62 48.67
CA GLY A 276 -8.08 -3.24 50.07
C GLY A 276 -7.07 -4.04 50.90
N GLY A 277 -5.90 -4.54 50.30
CA GLY A 277 -4.74 -4.86 51.10
C GLY A 277 -4.58 -6.27 51.66
N SER A 278 -4.95 -7.37 50.97
CA SER A 278 -4.49 -8.74 51.31
C SER A 278 -3.05 -8.99 50.76
N PRO A 279 -2.04 -9.36 51.62
CA PRO A 279 -0.66 -9.57 51.20
C PRO A 279 -0.49 -10.72 50.17
N HIS A 280 -1.21 -11.82 50.33
CA HIS A 280 -1.13 -12.98 49.43
C HIS A 280 -1.77 -12.67 48.06
N ALA A 281 -2.91 -11.97 48.06
CA ALA A 281 -3.56 -11.53 46.84
C ALA A 281 -2.66 -10.51 46.11
N ALA A 282 -1.97 -9.62 46.82
CA ALA A 282 -1.04 -8.65 46.23
C ALA A 282 0.16 -9.31 45.51
N ALA A 283 0.62 -10.49 45.99
CA ALA A 283 1.69 -11.24 45.33
C ALA A 283 1.24 -11.74 43.94
N LEU A 284 0.00 -12.28 43.80
CA LEU A 284 -0.53 -12.78 42.54
C LEU A 284 -0.67 -11.66 41.49
N GLY A 285 -1.15 -10.48 41.90
CA GLY A 285 -1.20 -9.31 41.02
C GLY A 285 0.19 -8.84 40.57
N ARG A 286 1.20 -8.87 41.46
CA ARG A 286 2.59 -8.58 41.09
C ARG A 286 3.15 -9.60 40.11
N THR A 287 2.85 -10.89 40.30
CA THR A 287 3.28 -11.96 39.38
C THR A 287 2.67 -11.72 37.99
N GLY A 288 1.38 -11.39 37.90
CA GLY A 288 0.73 -11.07 36.61
C GLY A 288 1.37 -9.89 35.89
N ILE A 289 1.64 -8.80 36.60
CA ILE A 289 2.36 -7.64 36.05
C ILE A 289 3.78 -8.03 35.59
N ALA A 290 4.53 -8.78 36.41
CA ALA A 290 5.89 -9.19 36.08
C ALA A 290 5.95 -10.09 34.83
N LEU A 291 5.04 -11.06 34.72
CA LEU A 291 4.94 -11.94 33.54
C LEU A 291 4.55 -11.15 32.29
N GLY A 292 3.61 -10.21 32.40
CA GLY A 292 3.24 -9.33 31.31
C GLY A 292 4.40 -8.44 30.84
N ALA A 293 5.13 -7.82 31.76
CA ALA A 293 6.31 -7.00 31.48
C ALA A 293 7.43 -7.84 30.84
N ALA A 294 7.74 -9.01 31.42
CA ALA A 294 8.72 -9.92 30.86
C ALA A 294 8.38 -10.33 29.41
N THR A 295 7.11 -10.61 29.13
CA THR A 295 6.64 -10.94 27.77
C THR A 295 6.92 -9.80 26.79
N ILE A 296 6.61 -8.55 27.15
CA ILE A 296 6.84 -7.38 26.28
C ILE A 296 8.34 -7.15 26.08
N ILE A 297 9.15 -7.25 27.15
CA ILE A 297 10.62 -7.09 27.08
C ILE A 297 11.23 -8.17 26.19
N LEU A 298 10.82 -9.42 26.32
CA LEU A 298 11.33 -10.52 25.51
C LEU A 298 10.92 -10.37 24.03
N ALA A 299 9.69 -9.92 23.76
CA ALA A 299 9.23 -9.65 22.40
C ALA A 299 10.03 -8.49 21.75
N ALA A 300 10.24 -7.39 22.48
CA ALA A 300 11.08 -6.29 22.02
C ALA A 300 12.55 -6.72 21.84
N GLY A 301 13.07 -7.53 22.76
CA GLY A 301 14.40 -8.13 22.66
C GLY A 301 14.57 -9.00 21.40
N TYR A 302 13.55 -9.80 21.06
CA TYR A 302 13.57 -10.57 19.81
C TYR A 302 13.63 -9.65 18.58
N ILE A 303 12.83 -8.57 18.54
CA ILE A 303 12.91 -7.58 17.45
C ILE A 303 14.29 -6.94 17.36
N CYS A 304 14.95 -6.67 18.49
CA CYS A 304 16.32 -6.17 18.48
C CYS A 304 17.29 -7.18 17.84
N LEU A 305 17.18 -8.45 18.20
CA LEU A 305 18.03 -9.51 17.64
C LEU A 305 17.77 -9.72 16.15
N ASP A 306 16.51 -9.78 15.74
CA ASP A 306 16.10 -9.93 14.33
C ASP A 306 16.54 -8.72 13.49
N ALA A 307 16.49 -7.51 14.03
CA ALA A 307 16.98 -6.32 13.36
C ALA A 307 18.50 -6.28 13.20
N LEU A 308 19.27 -6.91 14.11
CA LEU A 308 20.72 -7.03 14.03
C LEU A 308 21.15 -8.09 13.00
N ASP A 309 20.27 -9.04 12.67
CA ASP A 309 20.51 -9.96 11.56
C ASP A 309 20.41 -9.20 10.25
N THR A 310 21.46 -9.31 9.46
CA THR A 310 21.46 -8.82 8.08
C THR A 310 21.78 -9.97 7.16
N PRO A 311 21.03 -10.14 6.05
CA PRO A 311 21.39 -11.14 5.06
C PRO A 311 22.84 -10.91 4.59
N PRO A 312 23.58 -11.97 4.26
CA PRO A 312 24.93 -11.84 3.69
C PRO A 312 24.86 -11.04 2.39
N MET A 313 25.73 -10.04 2.26
CA MET A 313 25.77 -9.15 1.08
C MET A 313 26.42 -9.79 -0.13
N ALA A 314 27.21 -10.85 0.08
CA ALA A 314 27.78 -11.66 -0.99
C ALA A 314 27.57 -13.15 -0.67
N ALA A 315 27.46 -13.98 -1.71
CA ALA A 315 27.27 -15.42 -1.55
C ALA A 315 28.42 -16.09 -0.75
N ALA A 316 29.60 -15.45 -0.71
CA ALA A 316 30.77 -15.91 0.06
C ALA A 316 30.82 -15.34 1.50
N ASP A 317 29.92 -14.44 1.87
CA ASP A 317 29.91 -13.86 3.22
C ASP A 317 29.33 -14.87 4.21
N PRO A 318 30.04 -15.19 5.31
CA PRO A 318 29.46 -15.99 6.36
C PRO A 318 28.29 -15.21 6.99
N ARG A 319 27.17 -15.92 7.21
CA ARG A 319 26.05 -15.35 7.94
C ARG A 319 26.48 -14.97 9.36
N PRO A 320 26.11 -13.78 9.88
CA PRO A 320 26.44 -13.40 11.24
C PRO A 320 25.91 -14.44 12.25
N ALA A 321 26.67 -14.79 13.27
CA ALA A 321 26.25 -15.71 14.33
C ALA A 321 24.95 -15.27 15.03
N ILE A 322 24.70 -13.96 15.04
CA ILE A 322 23.49 -13.37 15.59
C ILE A 322 22.25 -13.74 14.76
N GLY A 323 22.39 -13.89 13.43
CA GLY A 323 21.32 -14.31 12.57
C GLY A 323 20.94 -15.78 12.77
N GLU A 324 21.94 -16.66 12.91
CA GLU A 324 21.66 -18.06 13.25
C GLU A 324 21.00 -18.20 14.62
N PHE A 325 21.38 -17.36 15.58
CA PHE A 325 20.75 -17.33 16.89
C PHE A 325 19.30 -16.83 16.81
N ALA A 326 19.04 -15.74 16.07
CA ALA A 326 17.70 -15.22 15.86
C ALA A 326 16.77 -16.27 15.20
N ASP A 327 17.27 -17.03 14.22
CA ASP A 327 16.49 -18.11 13.58
C ASP A 327 16.16 -19.25 14.56
N ARG A 328 17.10 -19.64 15.40
CA ARG A 328 16.83 -20.64 16.46
C ARG A 328 15.74 -20.16 17.41
N LEU A 329 15.74 -18.87 17.76
CA LEU A 329 14.73 -18.26 18.61
C LEU A 329 13.38 -18.09 17.89
N ARG A 330 13.37 -17.96 16.57
CA ARG A 330 12.14 -17.76 15.77
C ARG A 330 11.06 -18.78 16.08
N GLY A 331 11.46 -20.06 16.16
CA GLY A 331 10.56 -21.17 16.54
C GLY A 331 10.04 -21.11 17.99
N LEU A 332 10.78 -20.40 18.86
CA LEU A 332 10.45 -20.28 20.29
C LEU A 332 9.54 -19.09 20.60
N VAL A 333 9.44 -18.11 19.70
CA VAL A 333 8.62 -16.90 19.90
C VAL A 333 7.16 -17.22 20.25
N LYS A 334 6.59 -18.28 19.67
CA LYS A 334 5.23 -18.75 20.00
C LYS A 334 5.03 -19.04 21.49
N PHE A 335 6.09 -19.42 22.20
CA PHE A 335 6.02 -19.73 23.63
C PHE A 335 5.88 -18.47 24.50
N LEU A 336 6.08 -17.27 23.97
CA LEU A 336 5.77 -16.01 24.65
C LEU A 336 4.27 -15.88 24.98
N LEU A 337 3.41 -16.62 24.29
CA LEU A 337 1.99 -16.70 24.60
C LEU A 337 1.73 -17.35 25.97
N ILE A 338 2.65 -18.19 26.46
CA ILE A 338 2.51 -18.85 27.77
C ILE A 338 2.62 -17.84 28.91
N PRO A 339 3.72 -17.07 29.07
CA PRO A 339 3.81 -16.07 30.15
C PRO A 339 2.77 -14.96 29.98
N ALA A 340 2.40 -14.56 28.73
CA ALA A 340 1.33 -13.61 28.49
C ALA A 340 -0.02 -14.13 29.04
N GLY A 341 -0.40 -15.33 28.69
CA GLY A 341 -1.62 -15.98 29.17
C GLY A 341 -1.63 -16.22 30.67
N ALA A 342 -0.52 -16.76 31.20
CA ALA A 342 -0.36 -16.99 32.64
C ALA A 342 -0.45 -15.67 33.44
N GLY A 343 0.17 -14.59 32.93
CA GLY A 343 0.09 -13.26 33.50
C GLY A 343 -1.33 -12.70 33.52
N LEU A 344 -2.06 -12.86 32.42
CA LEU A 344 -3.45 -12.42 32.30
C LEU A 344 -4.35 -13.23 33.27
N ILE A 345 -4.18 -14.54 33.34
CA ILE A 345 -4.91 -15.40 34.26
C ILE A 345 -4.59 -15.02 35.73
N ALA A 346 -3.31 -14.82 36.05
CA ALA A 346 -2.90 -14.43 37.41
C ALA A 346 -3.49 -13.07 37.81
N SER A 347 -3.46 -12.08 36.92
CA SER A 347 -4.05 -10.76 37.16
C SER A 347 -5.59 -10.84 37.27
N GLY A 348 -6.24 -11.64 36.40
CA GLY A 348 -7.67 -11.87 36.42
C GLY A 348 -8.13 -12.58 37.69
N TRP A 349 -7.41 -13.62 38.10
CA TRP A 349 -7.67 -14.35 39.35
C TRP A 349 -7.52 -13.43 40.55
N PHE A 350 -6.45 -12.63 40.59
CA PHE A 350 -6.26 -11.61 41.63
C PHE A 350 -7.44 -10.63 41.69
N ALA A 351 -7.85 -10.09 40.55
CA ALA A 351 -8.96 -9.16 40.46
C ALA A 351 -10.28 -9.78 40.91
N TRP A 352 -10.52 -11.05 40.56
CA TRP A 352 -11.72 -11.80 40.95
C TRP A 352 -11.84 -12.07 42.43
N LEU A 353 -10.69 -12.26 43.13
CA LEU A 353 -10.65 -12.48 44.57
C LEU A 353 -10.82 -11.20 45.40
N GLN A 354 -10.84 -10.02 44.79
CA GLN A 354 -11.00 -8.78 45.53
C GLN A 354 -12.40 -8.68 46.14
N PRO A 355 -12.50 -8.29 47.45
CA PRO A 355 -13.81 -8.04 48.07
C PRO A 355 -14.52 -6.88 47.39
N GLY A 356 -15.84 -6.91 47.47
CA GLY A 356 -16.67 -5.77 47.09
C GLY A 356 -16.54 -4.66 48.13
N ALA A 357 -15.53 -3.83 48.02
CA ALA A 357 -15.38 -2.66 48.86
C ALA A 357 -15.77 -1.41 48.09
N PRO A 358 -16.40 -0.39 48.71
CA PRO A 358 -16.50 0.90 48.10
C PRO A 358 -15.10 1.47 47.94
N SER A 359 -14.55 1.32 46.75
CA SER A 359 -13.22 1.89 46.39
C SER A 359 -13.28 3.42 46.47
N ALA A 360 -12.13 4.04 46.66
CA ALA A 360 -11.98 5.47 46.55
C ALA A 360 -12.76 6.01 45.35
N ARG A 361 -13.46 7.11 45.54
CA ARG A 361 -14.26 7.77 44.47
C ARG A 361 -13.27 8.39 43.45
N ALA A 362 -12.84 7.58 42.46
CA ALA A 362 -12.11 8.08 41.33
C ALA A 362 -13.05 8.20 40.12
N ALA A 363 -12.90 9.24 39.33
CA ALA A 363 -13.73 9.50 38.16
C ALA A 363 -13.42 8.51 37.02
N ASP A 364 -12.15 8.17 36.87
CA ASP A 364 -11.61 7.18 35.91
C ASP A 364 -11.12 5.93 36.66
N LEU A 365 -10.78 4.91 35.87
CA LEU A 365 -10.29 3.62 36.37
C LEU A 365 -8.93 3.80 37.11
N PRO A 366 -8.86 3.50 38.40
CA PRO A 366 -7.65 3.68 39.21
C PRO A 366 -6.44 2.92 38.64
N GLY A 367 -5.30 3.61 38.55
CA GLY A 367 -4.05 3.08 37.99
C GLY A 367 -3.87 3.30 36.50
N MET A 368 -4.95 3.69 35.76
CA MET A 368 -4.84 3.91 34.31
C MET A 368 -3.93 5.09 33.95
N ALA A 369 -3.88 6.15 34.74
CA ALA A 369 -2.99 7.27 34.50
C ALA A 369 -1.51 6.84 34.41
N ALA A 370 -1.07 5.94 35.29
CA ALA A 370 0.28 5.39 35.23
C ALA A 370 0.50 4.53 33.96
N VAL A 371 -0.45 3.65 33.61
CA VAL A 371 -0.37 2.81 32.43
C VAL A 371 -0.33 3.66 31.16
N THR A 372 -1.19 4.66 31.06
CA THR A 372 -1.23 5.60 29.93
C THR A 372 0.07 6.40 29.83
N GLY A 373 0.61 6.89 30.94
CA GLY A 373 1.88 7.63 30.98
C GLY A 373 3.06 6.79 30.49
N TRP A 374 3.21 5.56 30.98
CA TRP A 374 4.27 4.65 30.51
C TRP A 374 4.10 4.24 29.05
N THR A 375 2.86 4.03 28.60
CA THR A 375 2.58 3.73 27.17
C THR A 375 2.93 4.92 26.29
N ALA A 376 2.55 6.13 26.68
CA ALA A 376 2.90 7.35 25.95
C ALA A 376 4.42 7.55 25.86
N LEU A 377 5.14 7.30 26.95
CA LEU A 377 6.61 7.34 26.95
C LEU A 377 7.21 6.30 26.00
N ALA A 378 6.72 5.06 26.04
CA ALA A 378 7.20 4.01 25.13
C ALA A 378 6.96 4.37 23.66
N ILE A 379 5.77 4.90 23.31
CA ILE A 379 5.45 5.41 21.96
C ILE A 379 6.41 6.55 21.59
N ALA A 380 6.61 7.53 22.47
CA ALA A 380 7.51 8.66 22.22
C ALA A 380 8.95 8.21 21.94
N VAL A 381 9.46 7.25 22.72
CA VAL A 381 10.82 6.68 22.53
C VAL A 381 10.92 5.96 21.18
N THR A 382 9.95 5.11 20.82
CA THR A 382 9.99 4.36 19.56
C THR A 382 9.86 5.28 18.36
N VAL A 383 8.99 6.30 18.43
CA VAL A 383 8.82 7.34 17.40
C VAL A 383 10.07 8.20 17.26
N ALA A 384 10.72 8.56 18.36
CA ALA A 384 12.00 9.29 18.34
C ALA A 384 13.11 8.44 17.70
N LEU A 385 13.17 7.15 17.98
CA LEU A 385 14.11 6.21 17.35
C LEU A 385 13.88 6.13 15.84
N ALA A 386 12.60 6.09 15.40
CA ALA A 386 12.25 6.11 13.99
C ALA A 386 12.64 7.45 13.33
N LEU A 387 12.47 8.57 14.02
CA LEU A 387 12.91 9.89 13.55
C LEU A 387 14.43 9.96 13.39
N ILE A 388 15.18 9.45 14.37
CA ILE A 388 16.65 9.37 14.31
C ILE A 388 17.08 8.50 13.13
N SER A 389 16.46 7.34 12.95
CA SER A 389 16.72 6.45 11.81
C SER A 389 16.49 7.15 10.47
N MET A 390 15.39 7.89 10.37
CA MET A 390 15.06 8.71 9.19
C MET A 390 16.15 9.77 8.92
N LEU A 391 16.50 10.58 9.93
CA LEU A 391 17.48 11.66 9.79
C LEU A 391 18.86 11.14 9.36
N LEU A 392 19.24 9.98 9.87
CA LEU A 392 20.50 9.32 9.49
C LEU A 392 20.45 8.72 8.07
N GLY A 393 19.25 8.39 7.58
CA GLY A 393 19.01 7.91 6.22
C GLY A 393 19.00 8.99 5.15
N LEU A 394 18.80 10.27 5.49
CA LEU A 394 18.63 11.37 4.53
C LEU A 394 19.83 11.58 3.59
N ARG A 395 21.03 11.26 4.02
CA ARG A 395 22.29 11.50 3.26
C ARG A 395 22.43 10.65 1.99
N GLY A 396 21.56 9.65 1.79
CA GLY A 396 21.58 8.77 0.61
C GLY A 396 20.33 8.91 -0.29
N SER A 397 19.46 9.86 -0.05
CA SER A 397 18.08 9.88 -0.58
C SER A 397 17.76 11.00 -1.57
N ALA A 398 18.73 11.47 -2.36
CA ALA A 398 18.46 12.44 -3.43
C ALA A 398 17.40 11.88 -4.41
N GLY A 399 16.27 12.59 -4.55
CA GLY A 399 15.17 12.18 -5.45
C GLY A 399 14.16 11.20 -4.87
N THR A 400 14.25 10.87 -3.57
CA THR A 400 13.31 9.97 -2.89
C THR A 400 12.33 10.73 -1.97
N LEU A 401 11.31 10.03 -1.46
CA LEU A 401 10.36 10.61 -0.49
C LEU A 401 11.08 10.91 0.83
N ILE A 402 11.41 12.19 1.04
CA ILE A 402 12.12 12.65 2.24
C ILE A 402 11.30 12.29 3.49
N GLY A 403 11.87 11.45 4.35
CA GLY A 403 11.24 11.05 5.59
C GLY A 403 10.02 10.13 5.44
N GLY A 404 9.81 9.53 4.27
CA GLY A 404 8.62 8.73 3.96
C GLY A 404 8.26 7.70 5.01
N SER A 405 9.22 6.95 5.52
CA SER A 405 8.99 5.95 6.57
C SER A 405 8.43 6.57 7.85
N TRP A 406 9.05 7.64 8.36
CA TRP A 406 8.60 8.29 9.60
C TRP A 406 7.22 8.92 9.44
N VAL A 407 6.99 9.62 8.30
CA VAL A 407 5.70 10.23 7.97
C VAL A 407 4.60 9.17 7.93
N THR A 408 4.88 8.04 7.30
CA THR A 408 3.91 6.93 7.18
C THR A 408 3.60 6.31 8.56
N LEU A 409 4.61 6.17 9.44
CA LEU A 409 4.38 5.76 10.82
C LEU A 409 3.50 6.76 11.58
N MET A 410 3.75 8.07 11.43
CA MET A 410 2.93 9.10 12.07
C MET A 410 1.48 9.08 11.58
N LEU A 411 1.26 8.82 10.29
CA LEU A 411 -0.08 8.59 9.74
C LEU A 411 -0.74 7.35 10.37
N GLY A 412 0.03 6.29 10.60
CA GLY A 412 -0.45 5.10 11.30
C GLY A 412 -0.93 5.41 12.71
N PHE A 413 -0.10 6.05 13.53
CA PHE A 413 -0.47 6.45 14.88
C PHE A 413 -1.60 7.47 14.90
N GLY A 414 -1.53 8.50 14.05
CA GLY A 414 -2.54 9.55 13.98
C GLY A 414 -3.91 9.03 13.58
N SER A 415 -3.97 8.20 12.53
CA SER A 415 -5.23 7.60 12.06
C SER A 415 -5.82 6.62 13.08
N LEU A 416 -4.98 5.81 13.75
CA LEU A 416 -5.42 4.90 14.81
C LEU A 416 -6.03 5.69 15.98
N ASN A 417 -5.32 6.71 16.46
CA ASN A 417 -5.78 7.53 17.59
C ASN A 417 -7.08 8.26 17.24
N ILE A 418 -7.16 8.92 16.09
CA ILE A 418 -8.37 9.61 15.64
C ILE A 418 -9.54 8.62 15.58
N LEU A 419 -9.36 7.45 14.99
CA LEU A 419 -10.42 6.45 14.85
C LEU A 419 -10.88 5.90 16.19
N LEU A 420 -9.95 5.40 17.02
CA LEU A 420 -10.31 4.73 18.27
C LEU A 420 -10.73 5.69 19.36
N LEU A 421 -10.11 6.87 19.50
CA LEU A 421 -10.57 7.89 20.48
C LEU A 421 -11.91 8.51 20.05
N SER A 422 -12.19 8.60 18.74
CA SER A 422 -13.55 8.94 18.27
C SER A 422 -14.55 7.88 18.67
N ALA A 423 -14.20 6.60 18.59
CA ALA A 423 -15.04 5.50 19.05
C ALA A 423 -15.27 5.58 20.58
N GLU A 424 -14.24 5.94 21.36
CA GLU A 424 -14.34 6.15 22.81
C GLU A 424 -15.34 7.25 23.15
N ILE A 425 -15.22 8.41 22.51
CA ILE A 425 -16.14 9.54 22.69
C ILE A 425 -17.57 9.10 22.31
N TRP A 426 -17.72 8.41 21.19
CA TRP A 426 -19.04 7.95 20.72
C TRP A 426 -19.68 6.94 21.68
N VAL A 427 -18.93 5.95 22.17
CA VAL A 427 -19.39 4.96 23.14
C VAL A 427 -19.75 5.64 24.47
N ALA A 428 -18.92 6.57 24.95
CA ALA A 428 -19.19 7.30 26.17
C ALA A 428 -20.54 8.04 26.11
N HIS A 429 -20.85 8.72 24.99
CA HIS A 429 -22.15 9.40 24.79
C HIS A 429 -23.33 8.42 24.64
N LEU A 430 -23.10 7.21 24.12
CA LEU A 430 -24.16 6.17 24.11
C LEU A 430 -24.46 5.64 25.51
N VAL A 431 -23.47 5.60 26.39
CA VAL A 431 -23.64 5.15 27.77
C VAL A 431 -24.34 6.22 28.61
N GLY A 432 -23.96 7.50 28.47
CA GLY A 432 -24.60 8.59 29.25
C GLY A 432 -24.01 9.98 28.98
N PRO A 433 -24.41 10.99 29.77
CA PRO A 433 -23.82 12.32 29.67
C PRO A 433 -22.33 12.30 29.97
N VAL A 434 -21.56 13.06 29.19
CA VAL A 434 -20.08 13.11 29.25
C VAL A 434 -19.62 14.44 29.82
N THR A 435 -18.61 14.38 30.68
CA THR A 435 -17.93 15.56 31.25
C THR A 435 -16.42 15.38 31.23
N SER A 436 -15.68 16.49 31.13
CA SER A 436 -14.22 16.52 31.33
C SER A 436 -13.81 16.99 32.72
N ASP A 437 -14.78 17.28 33.61
CA ASP A 437 -14.54 17.63 34.99
C ASP A 437 -14.81 16.44 35.92
N ALA A 438 -13.77 15.94 36.56
CA ALA A 438 -13.83 14.80 37.45
C ALA A 438 -14.73 15.05 38.69
N ALA A 439 -14.79 16.29 39.23
CA ALA A 439 -15.61 16.62 40.35
C ALA A 439 -17.09 16.56 39.96
N THR A 440 -17.45 17.08 38.80
CA THR A 440 -18.81 17.01 38.25
C THR A 440 -19.24 15.57 38.00
N ALA A 441 -18.36 14.73 37.42
CA ALA A 441 -18.64 13.31 37.18
C ALA A 441 -19.03 12.57 38.47
N LEU A 442 -18.36 12.90 39.58
CA LEU A 442 -18.54 12.25 40.87
C LEU A 442 -19.74 12.79 41.65
N SER A 443 -20.13 14.04 41.43
CA SER A 443 -21.20 14.73 42.19
C SER A 443 -22.59 14.70 41.52
N ALA A 444 -22.67 14.54 40.21
CA ALA A 444 -23.91 14.49 39.46
C ALA A 444 -24.75 13.23 39.77
N ARG A 445 -26.10 13.37 39.77
CA ARG A 445 -27.05 12.24 39.95
C ARG A 445 -28.19 12.33 38.92
N PRO A 446 -28.26 11.37 37.95
CA PRO A 446 -27.34 10.27 37.76
C PRO A 446 -25.92 10.78 37.42
N GLY A 447 -24.90 9.97 37.73
CA GLY A 447 -23.49 10.30 37.42
C GLY A 447 -23.24 10.51 35.93
N GLN A 448 -22.13 11.15 35.63
CA GLN A 448 -21.70 11.39 34.27
C GLN A 448 -20.45 10.56 33.96
N ILE A 449 -20.23 10.25 32.68
CA ILE A 449 -19.03 9.60 32.21
C ILE A 449 -17.91 10.66 32.13
N TYR A 450 -16.82 10.39 32.80
CA TYR A 450 -15.62 11.22 32.75
C TYR A 450 -14.75 10.82 31.58
N LEU A 451 -14.45 11.76 30.70
CA LEU A 451 -13.36 11.61 29.71
C LEU A 451 -12.33 12.71 29.94
N PRO A 452 -11.02 12.36 30.00
CA PRO A 452 -9.99 13.37 30.19
C PRO A 452 -10.04 14.49 29.16
N TYR A 453 -9.58 15.69 29.54
CA TYR A 453 -9.52 16.85 28.65
C TYR A 453 -8.81 16.55 27.34
N VAL A 454 -7.73 15.74 27.37
CA VAL A 454 -7.00 15.33 26.18
C VAL A 454 -7.90 14.60 25.19
N VAL A 455 -8.86 13.80 25.63
CA VAL A 455 -9.80 13.08 24.77
C VAL A 455 -10.92 14.03 24.29
N THR A 456 -11.57 14.77 25.19
CA THR A 456 -12.73 15.59 24.85
C THR A 456 -12.41 16.85 24.05
N SER A 457 -11.22 17.39 24.19
CA SER A 457 -10.78 18.60 23.48
C SER A 457 -9.58 18.36 22.58
N GLY A 458 -8.64 17.49 22.99
CA GLY A 458 -7.43 17.19 22.21
C GLY A 458 -7.73 16.50 20.89
N VAL A 459 -8.58 15.47 20.87
CA VAL A 459 -8.95 14.76 19.64
C VAL A 459 -9.67 15.67 18.64
N PRO A 460 -10.69 16.46 19.04
CA PRO A 460 -11.28 17.47 18.16
C PRO A 460 -10.26 18.45 17.57
N LEU A 461 -9.30 18.92 18.37
CA LEU A 461 -8.26 19.83 17.88
C LEU A 461 -7.30 19.18 16.90
N LEU A 462 -6.94 17.90 17.10
CA LEU A 462 -6.14 17.14 16.12
C LEU A 462 -6.88 16.94 14.81
N VAL A 463 -8.18 16.68 14.84
CA VAL A 463 -9.03 16.61 13.63
C VAL A 463 -9.05 17.97 12.92
N TRP A 464 -9.25 19.07 13.68
CA TRP A 464 -9.18 20.42 13.12
C TRP A 464 -7.82 20.72 12.48
N ALA A 465 -6.70 20.33 13.14
CA ALA A 465 -5.36 20.52 12.57
C ALA A 465 -5.20 19.80 11.23
N ALA A 466 -5.71 18.56 11.13
CA ALA A 466 -5.71 17.82 9.87
C ALA A 466 -6.59 18.50 8.80
N VAL A 467 -7.80 18.91 9.13
CA VAL A 467 -8.71 19.60 8.20
C VAL A 467 -8.09 20.91 7.71
N LEU A 468 -7.55 21.73 8.61
CA LEU A 468 -6.92 23.01 8.24
C LEU A 468 -5.67 22.78 7.38
N ALA A 469 -4.85 21.76 7.66
CA ALA A 469 -3.71 21.42 6.85
C ALA A 469 -4.13 21.00 5.42
N VAL A 470 -5.17 20.19 5.28
CA VAL A 470 -5.73 19.80 3.98
C VAL A 470 -6.27 21.03 3.23
N LEU A 471 -7.02 21.91 3.91
CA LEU A 471 -7.56 23.12 3.29
C LEU A 471 -6.43 24.09 2.86
N ALA A 472 -5.42 24.29 3.70
CA ALA A 472 -4.26 25.12 3.38
C ALA A 472 -3.49 24.56 2.18
N PHE A 473 -3.26 23.25 2.17
CA PHE A 473 -2.62 22.58 1.03
C PHE A 473 -3.47 22.73 -0.24
N ALA A 474 -4.78 22.46 -0.17
CA ALA A 474 -5.69 22.61 -1.30
C ALA A 474 -5.70 24.06 -1.84
N ALA A 475 -5.69 25.07 -0.97
CA ALA A 475 -5.61 26.47 -1.35
C ALA A 475 -4.29 26.78 -2.09
N VAL A 476 -3.15 26.30 -1.56
CA VAL A 476 -1.84 26.44 -2.21
C VAL A 476 -1.83 25.77 -3.58
N GLN A 477 -2.34 24.54 -3.66
CA GLN A 477 -2.41 23.83 -4.95
C GLN A 477 -3.35 24.50 -5.94
N ALA A 478 -4.48 25.04 -5.48
CA ALA A 478 -5.39 25.81 -6.33
C ALA A 478 -4.71 27.06 -6.90
N VAL A 479 -3.96 27.81 -6.09
CA VAL A 479 -3.18 28.96 -6.56
C VAL A 479 -2.11 28.53 -7.57
N ARG A 480 -1.37 27.45 -7.29
CA ARG A 480 -0.36 26.91 -8.23
C ARG A 480 -0.98 26.44 -9.54
N TRP A 481 -2.15 25.79 -9.48
CA TRP A 481 -2.89 25.35 -10.64
C TRP A 481 -3.42 26.52 -11.49
N LEU A 482 -3.90 27.58 -10.85
CA LEU A 482 -4.31 28.82 -11.54
C LEU A 482 -3.10 29.50 -12.22
N ARG A 483 -1.94 29.52 -11.54
CA ARG A 483 -0.70 30.05 -12.12
C ARG A 483 -0.18 29.19 -13.28
N ALA A 484 -0.28 27.87 -13.18
CA ALA A 484 0.08 26.96 -14.28
C ALA A 484 -0.74 27.24 -15.54
N ALA A 485 -2.03 27.54 -15.40
CA ALA A 485 -2.89 27.92 -16.52
C ALA A 485 -2.51 29.27 -17.15
N GLY A 486 -1.72 30.08 -16.46
CA GLY A 486 -1.19 31.36 -16.96
C GLY A 486 0.14 31.25 -17.73
N LEU A 487 0.66 30.03 -18.00
CA LEU A 487 1.91 29.79 -18.73
C LEU A 487 1.69 29.13 -20.11
N PRO A 488 0.75 29.62 -20.95
CA PRO A 488 0.48 29.00 -22.25
C PRO A 488 1.65 29.09 -23.23
N ASP A 489 2.46 30.15 -23.18
CA ASP A 489 3.58 30.36 -24.10
C ASP A 489 4.65 29.29 -23.99
N LYS A 490 4.95 28.82 -22.76
CA LYS A 490 5.90 27.72 -22.56
C LYS A 490 5.36 26.40 -23.16
N THR A 491 4.09 26.12 -22.95
CA THR A 491 3.44 24.94 -23.51
C THR A 491 3.40 25.01 -25.03
N ALA A 492 3.09 26.21 -25.60
CA ALA A 492 3.10 26.43 -27.05
C ALA A 492 4.51 26.17 -27.63
N SER A 493 5.57 26.72 -27.02
CA SER A 493 6.94 26.53 -27.51
C SER A 493 7.41 25.07 -27.46
N GLU A 494 7.01 24.30 -26.43
CA GLU A 494 7.31 22.87 -26.35
C GLU A 494 6.64 22.10 -27.50
N TYR A 495 5.40 22.44 -27.87
CA TYR A 495 4.67 21.80 -28.97
C TYR A 495 5.19 22.24 -30.34
N GLU A 496 5.58 23.51 -30.50
CA GLU A 496 6.22 23.99 -31.71
C GLU A 496 7.57 23.30 -31.98
N GLN A 497 8.38 23.08 -30.94
CA GLN A 497 9.63 22.33 -31.06
C GLN A 497 9.36 20.87 -31.42
N GLN A 498 8.35 20.24 -30.84
CA GLN A 498 7.94 18.88 -31.20
C GLN A 498 7.42 18.81 -32.64
N ALA A 499 6.55 19.74 -33.03
CA ALA A 499 6.05 19.83 -34.40
C ALA A 499 7.18 20.09 -35.41
N ALA A 500 8.17 20.92 -35.08
CA ALA A 500 9.35 21.17 -35.92
C ALA A 500 10.20 19.89 -36.08
N ALA A 501 10.33 19.06 -35.04
CA ALA A 501 11.02 17.76 -35.11
C ALA A 501 10.31 16.73 -36.02
N PHE A 502 9.01 16.89 -36.25
CA PHE A 502 8.23 16.08 -37.18
C PHE A 502 8.32 16.57 -38.63
N ARG A 503 8.76 17.79 -38.87
CA ARG A 503 8.99 18.33 -40.20
C ARG A 503 10.37 17.88 -40.69
N ASP A 504 10.53 16.60 -40.96
CA ASP A 504 11.74 16.12 -41.58
C ASP A 504 11.77 16.60 -43.07
N PRO A 505 12.78 17.42 -43.43
CA PRO A 505 12.92 17.89 -44.83
C PRO A 505 13.21 16.77 -45.83
N LEU A 506 13.50 15.55 -45.34
CA LEU A 506 13.70 14.35 -46.19
C LEU A 506 12.45 13.49 -46.32
N ALA A 507 11.31 13.86 -45.66
CA ALA A 507 10.05 13.15 -45.86
C ALA A 507 9.55 13.35 -47.30
N GLU A 508 9.19 12.25 -47.97
CA GLU A 508 8.76 12.26 -49.39
C GLU A 508 7.60 13.24 -49.69
N PRO A 509 7.48 13.75 -50.92
CA PRO A 509 6.46 14.72 -51.31
C PRO A 509 5.02 14.36 -51.01
N LEU A 510 4.70 13.08 -50.89
CA LEU A 510 3.38 12.55 -50.49
C LEU A 510 2.96 13.01 -49.08
N ASN A 511 3.93 13.19 -48.20
CA ASN A 511 3.66 13.66 -46.83
C ASN A 511 3.31 15.17 -46.81
N VAL A 512 3.83 15.99 -47.73
CA VAL A 512 3.53 17.41 -47.79
C VAL A 512 2.06 17.67 -48.09
N TRP A 513 1.44 16.83 -48.94
CA TRP A 513 0.02 16.93 -49.27
C TRP A 513 -0.89 16.54 -48.10
N TYR A 514 -0.52 15.49 -47.40
CA TYR A 514 -1.21 14.99 -46.20
C TYR A 514 -1.17 16.03 -45.06
N TRP A 515 -0.03 16.71 -44.95
CA TRP A 515 0.22 17.72 -43.92
C TRP A 515 -0.30 19.12 -44.28
N SER A 516 -0.68 19.41 -45.50
CA SER A 516 -1.18 20.74 -45.91
C SER A 516 -2.56 21.11 -45.32
N GLY A 517 -3.32 20.11 -44.85
CA GLY A 517 -4.56 20.28 -44.12
C GLY A 517 -4.40 20.26 -42.59
N LEU A 518 -3.19 20.00 -42.09
CA LEU A 518 -2.88 19.90 -40.67
C LEU A 518 -2.08 21.14 -40.23
N SER A 519 -2.58 21.88 -39.28
CA SER A 519 -1.86 22.97 -38.66
C SER A 519 -1.10 22.45 -37.43
N PRO A 520 0.17 22.85 -37.21
CA PRO A 520 0.82 22.59 -35.93
C PRO A 520 0.00 23.21 -34.82
N PHE A 521 -0.21 22.46 -33.78
CA PHE A 521 -0.99 22.95 -32.65
C PHE A 521 -0.12 23.75 -31.68
N PRO A 522 -0.58 24.88 -31.13
CA PRO A 522 -1.80 25.60 -31.49
C PRO A 522 -1.67 26.28 -32.83
N PRO A 523 -2.71 26.28 -33.69
CA PRO A 523 -2.63 27.01 -34.93
C PRO A 523 -2.39 28.49 -34.64
N PRO A 524 -1.43 29.12 -35.36
CA PRO A 524 -1.25 30.56 -35.25
C PRO A 524 -2.48 31.25 -35.82
N GLY A 525 -3.24 31.92 -34.97
CA GLY A 525 -4.47 32.60 -35.38
C GLY A 525 -5.67 31.69 -35.44
N ASP A 526 -6.81 32.31 -35.38
CA ASP A 526 -8.12 31.75 -35.23
C ASP A 526 -8.52 30.87 -36.42
N THR A 527 -8.60 29.59 -36.20
CA THR A 527 -9.08 28.61 -37.19
C THR A 527 -10.39 27.93 -36.75
N THR A 528 -10.92 28.27 -35.58
CA THR A 528 -12.20 27.81 -35.08
C THR A 528 -13.14 29.00 -34.91
N ASN A 529 -14.44 28.73 -34.88
CA ASN A 529 -15.45 29.77 -34.58
C ASN A 529 -15.32 30.28 -33.11
N ASP A 530 -14.31 29.80 -32.33
CA ASP A 530 -13.99 30.25 -30.98
C ASP A 530 -12.52 30.75 -30.92
N PRO A 531 -12.31 32.08 -30.97
CA PRO A 531 -10.99 32.68 -30.92
C PRO A 531 -10.18 32.37 -29.62
N GLY A 532 -10.84 31.79 -28.62
CA GLY A 532 -10.21 31.40 -27.37
C GLY A 532 -9.87 29.91 -27.27
N ALA A 533 -10.23 29.10 -28.26
CA ALA A 533 -10.10 27.63 -28.18
C ALA A 533 -8.65 27.16 -28.03
N GLY A 534 -7.73 27.74 -28.82
CA GLY A 534 -6.29 27.43 -28.73
C GLY A 534 -5.72 27.73 -27.35
N LYS A 535 -6.04 28.90 -26.80
CA LYS A 535 -5.58 29.31 -25.45
C LYS A 535 -6.17 28.41 -24.36
N LYS A 536 -7.46 28.07 -24.44
CA LYS A 536 -8.11 27.16 -23.51
C LYS A 536 -7.45 25.78 -23.54
N TRP A 537 -7.12 25.29 -24.72
CA TRP A 537 -6.44 24.02 -24.88
C TRP A 537 -5.03 24.02 -24.26
N GLN A 538 -4.21 25.04 -24.56
CA GLN A 538 -2.89 25.22 -23.96
C GLN A 538 -2.97 25.25 -22.42
N GLN A 539 -3.95 25.97 -21.88
CA GLN A 539 -4.21 25.99 -20.44
C GLN A 539 -4.59 24.61 -19.91
N THR A 540 -5.37 23.82 -20.65
CA THR A 540 -5.73 22.45 -20.26
C THR A 540 -4.50 21.57 -20.19
N ILE A 541 -3.62 21.61 -21.20
CA ILE A 541 -2.36 20.84 -21.21
C ILE A 541 -1.47 21.26 -20.04
N ALA A 542 -1.26 22.55 -19.82
CA ALA A 542 -0.46 23.05 -18.71
C ALA A 542 -0.99 22.60 -17.35
N ARG A 543 -2.32 22.54 -17.19
CA ARG A 543 -2.98 22.02 -15.98
C ARG A 543 -2.79 20.52 -15.79
N VAL A 544 -2.91 19.75 -16.86
CA VAL A 544 -2.70 18.28 -16.80
C VAL A 544 -1.24 17.97 -16.51
N GLN A 545 -0.28 18.69 -17.11
CA GLN A 545 1.15 18.58 -16.79
C GLN A 545 1.43 18.95 -15.31
N PHE A 546 0.73 19.94 -14.78
CA PHE A 546 0.81 20.28 -13.35
C PHE A 546 0.29 19.11 -12.49
N LEU A 547 -0.87 18.55 -12.83
CA LEU A 547 -1.45 17.41 -12.12
C LEU A 547 -0.57 16.14 -12.22
N ALA A 548 0.19 15.98 -13.30
CA ALA A 548 1.13 14.88 -13.45
C ALA A 548 2.26 14.88 -12.39
N ARG A 549 2.47 16.01 -11.71
CA ARG A 549 3.41 16.15 -10.58
C ARG A 549 2.77 15.94 -9.20
N ALA A 550 1.45 15.81 -9.15
CA ALA A 550 0.68 15.69 -7.89
C ALA A 550 1.18 14.59 -6.91
N PRO A 551 1.66 13.41 -7.36
CA PRO A 551 2.20 12.43 -6.42
C PRO A 551 3.36 12.96 -5.57
N HIS A 552 4.25 13.76 -6.15
CA HIS A 552 5.36 14.38 -5.41
C HIS A 552 4.90 15.49 -4.45
N ASP A 553 3.83 16.20 -4.82
CA ASP A 553 3.22 17.20 -3.93
C ASP A 553 2.49 16.58 -2.74
N ALA A 554 2.03 15.33 -2.85
CA ALA A 554 1.41 14.60 -1.75
C ALA A 554 2.32 14.48 -0.52
N ALA A 555 3.64 14.39 -0.71
CA ALA A 555 4.59 14.41 0.40
C ALA A 555 4.51 15.71 1.22
N ALA A 556 4.37 16.85 0.57
CA ALA A 556 4.22 18.14 1.24
C ALA A 556 2.92 18.20 2.05
N LEU A 557 1.82 17.65 1.52
CA LEU A 557 0.56 17.52 2.25
C LEU A 557 0.74 16.68 3.53
N LEU A 558 1.36 15.52 3.42
CA LEU A 558 1.57 14.61 4.55
C LEU A 558 2.42 15.26 5.63
N TRP A 559 3.52 15.93 5.26
CA TRP A 559 4.33 16.71 6.21
C TRP A 559 3.55 17.84 6.87
N THR A 560 2.71 18.55 6.11
CA THR A 560 1.89 19.65 6.63
C THR A 560 0.87 19.14 7.66
N ILE A 561 0.20 18.01 7.38
CA ILE A 561 -0.74 17.37 8.32
C ILE A 561 -0.01 16.99 9.60
N ILE A 562 1.12 16.30 9.50
CA ILE A 562 1.88 15.82 10.66
C ILE A 562 2.42 16.99 11.48
N ALA A 563 3.01 17.98 10.84
CA ALA A 563 3.49 19.18 11.52
C ALA A 563 2.35 19.89 12.26
N GLY A 564 1.19 20.05 11.62
CA GLY A 564 0.00 20.62 12.25
C GLY A 564 -0.48 19.80 13.45
N GLN A 565 -0.51 18.48 13.34
CA GLN A 565 -0.89 17.59 14.44
C GLN A 565 0.11 17.64 15.60
N LEU A 566 1.41 17.66 15.32
CA LEU A 566 2.43 17.77 16.38
C LEU A 566 2.36 19.12 17.12
N VAL A 567 2.22 20.23 16.39
CA VAL A 567 2.04 21.54 16.98
C VAL A 567 0.80 21.56 17.86
N MET A 568 -0.33 21.03 17.35
CA MET A 568 -1.57 20.99 18.10
C MET A 568 -1.47 20.08 19.33
N ALA A 569 -0.80 18.94 19.23
CA ALA A 569 -0.56 18.05 20.37
C ALA A 569 0.25 18.77 21.47
N VAL A 570 1.29 19.53 21.12
CA VAL A 570 2.05 20.35 22.06
C VAL A 570 1.17 21.43 22.70
N CYS A 571 0.35 22.12 21.92
CA CYS A 571 -0.57 23.14 22.43
C CYS A 571 -1.57 22.56 23.43
N VAL A 572 -2.12 21.39 23.13
CA VAL A 572 -3.09 20.71 24.01
C VAL A 572 -2.41 20.19 25.29
N TRP A 573 -1.27 19.55 25.16
CA TRP A 573 -0.63 18.86 26.29
C TRP A 573 0.16 19.79 27.18
N GLN A 574 0.99 20.68 26.60
CA GLN A 574 1.90 21.53 27.37
C GLN A 574 1.27 22.88 27.74
N LEU A 575 0.57 23.49 26.80
CA LEU A 575 0.04 24.83 26.97
C LEU A 575 -1.42 24.84 27.45
N HIS A 576 -2.07 23.67 27.53
CA HIS A 576 -3.45 23.52 27.97
C HIS A 576 -4.42 24.53 27.29
N VAL A 577 -4.17 24.78 26.01
CA VAL A 577 -4.96 25.76 25.23
C VAL A 577 -6.42 25.35 25.19
N GLN A 578 -7.27 26.22 25.69
CA GLN A 578 -8.73 26.06 25.67
C GLN A 578 -9.26 26.58 24.31
N PRO A 579 -9.80 25.72 23.41
CA PRO A 579 -10.41 26.22 22.20
C PRO A 579 -11.70 26.99 22.51
N PRO A 580 -12.05 27.98 21.69
CA PRO A 580 -13.39 28.62 21.80
C PRO A 580 -14.49 27.56 21.76
N VAL A 581 -15.57 27.79 22.53
CA VAL A 581 -16.67 26.82 22.67
C VAL A 581 -17.24 26.35 21.33
N VAL A 582 -17.37 27.27 20.38
CA VAL A 582 -17.85 26.95 19.01
C VAL A 582 -16.90 25.99 18.29
N VAL A 583 -15.59 26.24 18.32
CA VAL A 583 -14.56 25.39 17.67
C VAL A 583 -14.57 24.01 18.31
N ARG A 584 -14.64 23.94 19.65
CA ARG A 584 -14.75 22.69 20.38
C ARG A 584 -16.01 21.90 19.99
N ASN A 585 -17.16 22.54 19.98
CA ASN A 585 -18.44 21.87 19.68
C ASN A 585 -18.50 21.36 18.24
N ILE A 586 -18.01 22.13 17.26
CA ILE A 586 -17.88 21.67 15.89
C ILE A 586 -16.89 20.50 15.81
N GLY A 587 -15.76 20.58 16.50
CA GLY A 587 -14.77 19.48 16.55
C GLY A 587 -15.37 18.21 17.15
N VAL A 588 -16.11 18.30 18.24
CA VAL A 588 -16.83 17.16 18.86
C VAL A 588 -17.87 16.59 17.89
N ALA A 589 -18.61 17.44 17.18
CA ALA A 589 -19.56 16.99 16.17
C ALA A 589 -18.87 16.26 15.01
N LEU A 590 -17.75 16.78 14.50
CA LEU A 590 -16.95 16.13 13.45
C LEU A 590 -16.45 14.77 13.93
N VAL A 591 -15.90 14.69 15.14
CA VAL A 591 -15.43 13.45 15.75
C VAL A 591 -16.59 12.46 15.94
N GLY A 592 -17.74 12.94 16.44
CA GLY A 592 -18.94 12.12 16.63
C GLY A 592 -19.50 11.57 15.31
N LEU A 593 -19.34 12.31 14.21
CA LEU A 593 -19.76 11.88 12.87
C LEU A 593 -18.75 10.96 12.17
N LEU A 594 -17.50 10.91 12.60
CA LEU A 594 -16.44 10.19 11.92
C LEU A 594 -16.73 8.68 11.84
N LEU A 595 -17.12 8.07 12.95
CA LEU A 595 -17.42 6.63 12.99
C LEU A 595 -18.69 6.27 12.19
N PRO A 596 -19.84 6.96 12.36
CA PRO A 596 -21.00 6.76 11.49
C PRO A 596 -20.71 7.01 10.01
N ALA A 597 -19.95 8.05 9.68
CA ALA A 597 -19.55 8.36 8.31
C ALA A 597 -18.66 7.25 7.71
N MET A 598 -17.72 6.72 8.49
CA MET A 598 -16.90 5.59 8.06
C MET A 598 -17.76 4.33 7.82
N ILE A 599 -18.71 4.04 8.71
CA ILE A 599 -19.63 2.90 8.53
C ILE A 599 -20.49 3.10 7.27
N ALA A 600 -21.04 4.29 7.05
CA ALA A 600 -21.81 4.62 5.87
C ALA A 600 -20.98 4.54 4.59
N PHE A 601 -19.72 4.99 4.64
CA PHE A 601 -18.77 4.89 3.51
C PHE A 601 -18.44 3.42 3.22
N LEU A 602 -18.15 2.60 4.23
CA LEU A 602 -17.90 1.17 4.08
C LEU A 602 -19.11 0.45 3.47
N TYR A 603 -20.32 0.77 3.94
CA TYR A 603 -21.57 0.24 3.38
C TYR A 603 -21.76 0.67 1.92
N SER A 604 -21.54 1.94 1.61
CA SER A 604 -21.61 2.46 0.25
C SER A 604 -20.60 1.79 -0.70
N ALA A 605 -19.36 1.61 -0.24
CA ALA A 605 -18.32 0.94 -1.03
C ALA A 605 -18.57 -0.58 -1.16
N TRP A 606 -19.23 -1.20 -0.16
CA TRP A 606 -19.66 -2.60 -0.24
C TRP A 606 -20.70 -2.83 -1.33
N SER A 607 -21.63 -1.92 -1.48
CA SER A 607 -22.74 -2.01 -2.45
C SER A 607 -22.36 -1.55 -3.86
N ASP A 608 -21.49 -0.55 -4.01
CA ASP A 608 -21.15 0.10 -5.29
C ASP A 608 -19.82 -0.41 -5.89
N PRO A 609 -19.85 -1.10 -7.06
CA PRO A 609 -18.65 -1.58 -7.73
C PRO A 609 -17.67 -0.48 -8.15
N ALA A 610 -18.17 0.71 -8.56
CA ALA A 610 -17.32 1.81 -9.01
C ALA A 610 -16.49 2.38 -7.85
N LYS A 611 -17.12 2.58 -6.69
CA LYS A 611 -16.43 3.01 -5.46
C LYS A 611 -15.43 1.98 -4.98
N ARG A 612 -15.75 0.67 -5.09
CA ARG A 612 -14.78 -0.40 -4.78
C ARG A 612 -13.54 -0.35 -5.65
N ARG A 613 -13.69 -0.05 -6.95
CA ARG A 613 -12.52 0.09 -7.84
C ARG A 613 -11.62 1.23 -7.41
N THR A 614 -12.19 2.37 -7.04
CA THR A 614 -11.41 3.53 -6.55
C THR A 614 -10.63 3.19 -5.27
N ILE A 615 -11.26 2.49 -4.32
CA ILE A 615 -10.59 1.99 -3.11
C ILE A 615 -9.56 0.92 -3.48
N GLY A 616 -9.85 0.10 -4.50
CA GLY A 616 -8.95 -0.93 -5.01
C GLY A 616 -7.57 -0.40 -5.38
N VAL A 617 -7.50 0.79 -5.97
CA VAL A 617 -6.20 1.45 -6.28
C VAL A 617 -5.33 1.63 -5.05
N LEU A 618 -5.93 2.05 -3.93
CA LEU A 618 -5.21 2.19 -2.66
C LEU A 618 -4.67 0.84 -2.17
N TRP A 619 -5.48 -0.21 -2.31
CA TRP A 619 -5.06 -1.56 -1.91
C TRP A 619 -3.99 -2.13 -2.82
N ASP A 620 -4.08 -1.90 -4.12
CA ASP A 620 -3.12 -2.41 -5.10
C ASP A 620 -1.70 -1.86 -4.84
N VAL A 621 -1.59 -0.60 -4.42
CA VAL A 621 -0.31 -0.01 -4.02
C VAL A 621 0.09 -0.39 -2.59
N GLY A 622 -0.85 -0.28 -1.66
CA GLY A 622 -0.58 -0.46 -0.23
C GLY A 622 -0.31 -1.91 0.16
N THR A 623 -0.97 -2.88 -0.47
CA THR A 623 -0.83 -4.31 -0.14
C THR A 623 0.11 -5.07 -1.09
N PHE A 624 0.97 -4.34 -1.81
CA PHE A 624 2.06 -4.93 -2.59
C PHE A 624 3.10 -5.65 -1.71
N TRP A 625 3.34 -5.14 -0.51
CA TRP A 625 4.42 -5.58 0.36
C TRP A 625 4.02 -6.71 1.30
N PRO A 626 4.87 -7.72 1.51
CA PRO A 626 4.64 -8.78 2.50
C PRO A 626 4.37 -8.23 3.90
N ARG A 627 3.58 -8.95 4.68
CA ARG A 627 3.25 -8.59 6.08
C ARG A 627 4.41 -8.97 7.01
N SER A 628 5.35 -8.05 7.21
CA SER A 628 6.55 -8.32 8.00
C SER A 628 6.64 -7.52 9.30
N TYR A 629 5.83 -6.45 9.44
CA TYR A 629 5.91 -5.58 10.61
C TYR A 629 4.64 -5.62 11.47
N HIS A 630 3.45 -5.82 10.88
CA HIS A 630 2.21 -5.87 11.66
C HIS A 630 1.22 -6.92 11.13
N PRO A 631 0.70 -7.82 12.00
CA PRO A 631 -0.16 -8.94 11.56
C PRO A 631 -1.53 -8.49 11.04
N LEU A 632 -2.05 -7.35 11.53
CA LEU A 632 -3.32 -6.77 11.08
C LEU A 632 -3.17 -5.88 9.84
N SER A 633 -1.99 -5.78 9.22
CA SER A 633 -1.88 -5.23 7.88
C SER A 633 -2.70 -6.11 6.92
N PRO A 634 -3.41 -5.51 5.93
CA PRO A 634 -4.13 -6.29 4.93
C PRO A 634 -3.20 -7.27 4.20
N PRO A 635 -3.74 -8.41 3.73
CA PRO A 635 -2.95 -9.45 3.06
C PRO A 635 -2.24 -8.93 1.80
N CYS A 636 -1.02 -9.42 1.58
CA CYS A 636 -0.20 -9.11 0.42
C CYS A 636 -0.69 -9.93 -0.80
N TYR A 637 -1.17 -9.24 -1.84
CA TYR A 637 -1.66 -9.92 -3.04
C TYR A 637 -0.52 -10.46 -3.92
N THR A 638 0.65 -9.87 -3.83
CA THR A 638 1.80 -10.22 -4.67
C THR A 638 2.43 -11.55 -4.27
N GLU A 639 2.25 -11.99 -3.02
CA GLU A 639 2.64 -13.34 -2.58
C GLU A 639 1.94 -14.45 -3.39
N ARG A 640 0.85 -14.10 -4.08
CA ARG A 640 0.19 -14.97 -5.04
C ARG A 640 0.38 -14.53 -6.48
N ALA A 641 0.18 -13.25 -6.76
CA ALA A 641 0.18 -12.74 -8.13
C ALA A 641 1.54 -12.93 -8.84
N VAL A 642 2.66 -12.71 -8.13
CA VAL A 642 4.01 -12.88 -8.70
C VAL A 642 4.31 -14.36 -8.99
N PRO A 643 4.16 -15.30 -8.04
CA PRO A 643 4.34 -16.73 -8.32
C PRO A 643 3.40 -17.30 -9.40
N ASP A 644 2.15 -16.85 -9.48
CA ASP A 644 1.23 -17.30 -10.52
C ASP A 644 1.69 -16.82 -11.91
N LEU A 645 2.13 -15.57 -12.01
CA LEU A 645 2.69 -15.01 -13.25
C LEU A 645 3.95 -15.78 -13.69
N GLN A 646 4.86 -16.05 -12.76
CA GLN A 646 6.04 -16.86 -12.99
C GLN A 646 5.69 -18.26 -13.52
N ARG A 647 4.78 -18.97 -12.83
CA ARG A 647 4.34 -20.32 -13.25
C ARG A 647 3.80 -20.34 -14.66
N ARG A 648 3.00 -19.30 -15.05
CA ARG A 648 2.46 -19.24 -16.40
C ARG A 648 3.54 -19.02 -17.44
N MET A 649 4.43 -18.06 -17.22
CA MET A 649 5.52 -17.78 -18.15
C MET A 649 6.41 -19.02 -18.35
N TRP A 650 6.80 -19.68 -17.24
CA TRP A 650 7.67 -20.88 -17.35
C TRP A 650 6.97 -22.07 -17.98
N TRP A 651 5.68 -22.26 -17.69
CA TRP A 651 4.92 -23.28 -18.37
C TRP A 651 4.88 -23.06 -19.90
N LEU A 652 4.70 -21.82 -20.34
CA LEU A 652 4.73 -21.47 -21.76
C LEU A 652 6.10 -21.77 -22.37
N HIS A 653 7.19 -21.39 -21.73
CA HIS A 653 8.55 -21.66 -22.20
C HIS A 653 8.90 -23.15 -22.22
N ASP A 654 8.53 -23.91 -21.19
CA ASP A 654 8.76 -25.35 -21.13
C ASP A 654 8.04 -26.11 -22.23
N ASN A 655 6.95 -25.58 -22.74
CA ASN A 655 6.24 -26.16 -23.87
C ASN A 655 6.71 -25.59 -25.22
N GLY A 656 7.90 -24.97 -25.28
CA GLY A 656 8.54 -24.50 -26.51
C GLY A 656 8.05 -23.13 -27.01
N GLY A 657 7.17 -22.45 -26.27
CA GLY A 657 6.68 -21.11 -26.61
C GLY A 657 7.69 -20.00 -26.28
N ARG A 658 7.33 -18.77 -26.66
CA ARG A 658 8.02 -17.52 -26.30
C ARG A 658 7.01 -16.57 -25.68
N VAL A 659 7.46 -15.71 -24.76
CA VAL A 659 6.58 -14.77 -24.07
C VAL A 659 6.98 -13.33 -24.34
N VAL A 660 6.03 -12.53 -24.77
CA VAL A 660 6.07 -11.05 -24.68
C VAL A 660 5.20 -10.66 -23.51
N LEU A 661 5.81 -10.20 -22.42
CA LEU A 661 5.10 -9.72 -21.25
C LEU A 661 4.75 -8.26 -21.45
N VAL A 662 3.47 -7.97 -21.68
CA VAL A 662 2.95 -6.62 -21.93
C VAL A 662 2.25 -6.12 -20.69
N THR A 663 2.79 -5.07 -20.08
CA THR A 663 2.38 -4.64 -18.73
C THR A 663 2.02 -3.16 -18.69
N HIS A 664 0.94 -2.82 -17.99
CA HIS A 664 0.46 -1.46 -17.79
C HIS A 664 0.34 -1.12 -16.31
N SER A 665 0.75 0.11 -15.93
CA SER A 665 0.55 0.62 -14.58
C SER A 665 1.12 -0.32 -13.49
N GLN A 666 0.34 -0.72 -12.49
CA GLN A 666 0.75 -1.68 -11.45
C GLN A 666 1.20 -3.03 -12.01
N GLY A 667 0.68 -3.43 -13.17
CA GLY A 667 1.14 -4.62 -13.86
C GLY A 667 2.63 -4.58 -14.21
N THR A 668 3.22 -3.39 -14.42
CA THR A 668 4.66 -3.23 -14.69
C THR A 668 5.50 -3.60 -13.47
N VAL A 669 5.00 -3.30 -12.28
CA VAL A 669 5.65 -3.65 -11.01
C VAL A 669 5.61 -5.16 -10.79
N LEU A 670 4.46 -5.79 -11.06
CA LEU A 670 4.33 -7.26 -11.01
C LEU A 670 5.24 -7.94 -12.03
N GLY A 671 5.29 -7.44 -13.26
CA GLY A 671 6.15 -7.96 -14.32
C GLY A 671 7.64 -7.86 -13.95
N ALA A 672 8.07 -6.68 -13.48
CA ALA A 672 9.45 -6.49 -13.03
C ALA A 672 9.80 -7.41 -11.85
N ALA A 673 8.90 -7.54 -10.86
CA ALA A 673 9.10 -8.42 -9.71
C ALA A 673 9.19 -9.90 -10.12
N ALA A 674 8.34 -10.35 -11.05
CA ALA A 674 8.37 -11.73 -11.55
C ALA A 674 9.66 -12.03 -12.32
N LEU A 675 10.16 -11.08 -13.11
CA LEU A 675 11.35 -11.25 -13.95
C LEU A 675 12.66 -11.04 -13.17
N ALA A 676 12.64 -10.33 -12.04
CA ALA A 676 13.81 -10.10 -11.22
C ALA A 676 14.33 -11.38 -10.54
N GLN A 677 13.47 -12.36 -10.29
CA GLN A 677 13.81 -13.63 -9.66
C GLN A 677 14.38 -14.62 -10.71
N THR A 678 15.62 -14.41 -11.10
CA THR A 678 16.27 -15.17 -12.18
C THR A 678 16.56 -16.62 -11.83
N ASP A 679 16.76 -16.94 -10.55
CA ASP A 679 17.10 -18.29 -10.06
C ASP A 679 16.05 -19.35 -10.38
N CYS A 680 14.87 -18.92 -10.76
CA CYS A 680 13.76 -19.79 -11.06
C CYS A 680 13.54 -20.01 -12.56
N ARG A 681 14.36 -19.43 -13.43
CA ARG A 681 14.21 -19.52 -14.89
C ARG A 681 15.32 -20.36 -15.53
N PRO A 682 14.99 -21.16 -16.55
CA PRO A 682 16.02 -21.82 -17.33
C PRO A 682 16.84 -20.81 -18.16
N ASP A 683 18.10 -21.12 -18.41
CA ASP A 683 19.07 -20.26 -19.13
C ASP A 683 18.62 -19.82 -20.53
N HIS A 684 17.81 -20.65 -21.20
CA HIS A 684 17.28 -20.36 -22.53
C HIS A 684 15.98 -19.54 -22.52
N ASP A 685 15.44 -19.26 -21.34
CA ASP A 685 14.24 -18.44 -21.19
C ASP A 685 14.59 -16.95 -21.36
N ARG A 686 14.22 -16.37 -22.49
CA ARG A 686 14.48 -14.98 -22.84
C ARG A 686 13.18 -14.27 -23.21
N PRO A 687 12.33 -13.94 -22.24
CA PRO A 687 11.12 -13.19 -22.51
C PRO A 687 11.46 -11.77 -22.97
N ALA A 688 10.53 -11.11 -23.63
CA ALA A 688 10.55 -9.68 -23.83
C ALA A 688 9.59 -8.99 -22.87
N LEU A 689 9.93 -7.78 -22.43
CA LEU A 689 9.12 -6.97 -21.54
C LEU A 689 8.73 -5.66 -22.23
N ILE A 690 7.44 -5.38 -22.24
CA ILE A 690 6.90 -4.10 -22.66
C ILE A 690 6.16 -3.48 -21.47
N THR A 691 6.57 -2.27 -21.11
CA THR A 691 5.97 -1.52 -20.00
C THR A 691 5.44 -0.19 -20.49
N PHE A 692 4.28 0.23 -20.01
CA PHE A 692 3.75 1.57 -20.27
C PHE A 692 2.92 2.08 -19.10
N GLY A 693 2.93 3.40 -18.90
CA GLY A 693 2.36 4.00 -17.71
C GLY A 693 3.00 3.50 -16.41
N SER A 694 4.31 3.20 -16.45
CA SER A 694 5.02 2.47 -15.40
C SER A 694 5.31 3.32 -14.17
N PRO A 695 4.85 2.93 -12.96
CA PRO A 695 5.17 3.60 -11.69
C PRO A 695 6.51 3.17 -11.07
N LEU A 696 7.27 2.25 -11.71
CA LEU A 696 8.47 1.60 -11.16
C LEU A 696 9.46 2.58 -10.51
N VAL A 697 9.78 3.68 -11.18
CA VAL A 697 10.71 4.69 -10.66
C VAL A 697 9.96 5.87 -10.07
N LYS A 698 8.93 6.36 -10.77
CA LYS A 698 8.21 7.58 -10.40
C LYS A 698 7.52 7.48 -9.04
N LEU A 699 6.96 6.32 -8.67
CA LEU A 699 6.28 6.10 -7.39
C LEU A 699 7.03 5.10 -6.50
N TYR A 700 7.36 3.92 -7.05
CA TYR A 700 8.00 2.87 -6.25
C TYR A 700 9.46 3.19 -5.92
N GLY A 701 10.27 3.64 -6.89
CA GLY A 701 11.63 4.09 -6.63
C GLY A 701 11.69 5.33 -5.73
N TRP A 702 10.66 6.20 -5.81
CA TRP A 702 10.53 7.35 -4.94
C TRP A 702 10.15 6.97 -3.49
N GLY A 703 9.19 6.05 -3.30
CA GLY A 703 8.71 5.64 -1.98
C GLY A 703 9.51 4.51 -1.32
N PHE A 704 10.10 3.63 -2.13
CA PHE A 704 10.78 2.40 -1.69
C PHE A 704 12.15 2.26 -2.38
N PRO A 705 13.05 3.23 -2.18
CA PRO A 705 14.28 3.34 -2.98
C PRO A 705 15.25 2.17 -2.79
N ALA A 706 15.16 1.40 -1.70
CA ALA A 706 16.00 0.24 -1.48
C ALA A 706 15.59 -0.99 -2.30
N TYR A 707 14.40 -0.97 -2.90
CA TYR A 707 13.83 -2.11 -3.63
C TYR A 707 13.65 -1.85 -5.12
N PHE A 708 13.51 -0.58 -5.53
CA PHE A 708 13.29 -0.17 -6.92
C PHE A 708 14.39 0.79 -7.38
N ASP A 709 15.61 0.33 -7.31
CA ASP A 709 16.83 1.05 -7.68
C ASP A 709 17.50 0.46 -8.94
N ALA A 710 18.69 0.93 -9.23
CA ALA A 710 19.49 0.43 -10.35
C ALA A 710 19.89 -1.05 -10.18
N ALA A 711 19.97 -1.57 -8.95
CA ALA A 711 20.30 -2.96 -8.70
C ALA A 711 19.18 -3.91 -9.13
N LEU A 712 17.91 -3.51 -8.97
CA LEU A 712 16.76 -4.23 -9.48
C LEU A 712 16.61 -4.08 -11.01
N LEU A 713 16.67 -2.83 -11.49
CA LEU A 713 16.31 -2.50 -12.87
C LEU A 713 17.44 -2.78 -13.87
N GLY A 714 18.70 -2.66 -13.45
CA GLY A 714 19.86 -2.92 -14.29
C GLY A 714 19.91 -4.33 -14.88
N PRO A 715 19.71 -5.40 -14.10
CA PRO A 715 19.60 -6.77 -14.60
C PRO A 715 18.53 -6.99 -15.67
N LEU A 716 17.44 -6.23 -15.64
CA LEU A 716 16.32 -6.32 -16.59
C LEU A 716 16.61 -5.68 -17.94
N VAL A 717 17.66 -4.86 -18.06
CA VAL A 717 18.03 -4.27 -19.36
C VAL A 717 18.46 -5.37 -20.33
N PRO A 718 18.08 -5.30 -21.62
CA PRO A 718 18.53 -6.28 -22.63
C PRO A 718 20.04 -6.48 -22.63
N GLY A 719 20.47 -7.72 -22.50
CA GLY A 719 21.89 -8.08 -22.28
C GLY A 719 22.33 -8.03 -20.82
N GLY A 720 21.47 -7.69 -19.88
CA GLY A 720 21.68 -7.81 -18.44
C GLY A 720 21.51 -9.24 -17.93
N THR A 721 21.79 -9.44 -16.63
CA THR A 721 21.81 -10.77 -16.02
C THR A 721 20.42 -11.43 -15.91
N ALA A 722 19.33 -10.66 -16.00
CA ALA A 722 17.98 -11.22 -16.07
C ALA A 722 17.65 -11.88 -17.41
N GLY A 723 18.51 -11.75 -18.42
CA GLY A 723 18.39 -12.46 -19.68
C GLY A 723 17.16 -12.08 -20.51
N LEU A 724 16.68 -10.85 -20.43
CA LEU A 724 15.60 -10.39 -21.30
C LEU A 724 16.10 -10.23 -22.74
N ASN A 725 15.25 -10.64 -23.70
CA ASN A 725 15.50 -10.42 -25.11
C ASN A 725 15.35 -8.94 -25.49
N ASP A 726 14.29 -8.31 -25.02
CA ASP A 726 14.03 -6.89 -25.20
C ASP A 726 13.27 -6.30 -24.00
N TRP A 727 13.43 -5.00 -23.77
CA TRP A 727 12.64 -4.21 -22.83
C TRP A 727 12.36 -2.84 -23.43
N ARG A 728 11.06 -2.49 -23.56
CA ARG A 728 10.59 -1.21 -24.05
C ARG A 728 9.64 -0.61 -23.04
N ASN A 729 9.87 0.66 -22.68
CA ASN A 729 9.01 1.41 -21.77
C ASN A 729 8.47 2.65 -22.48
N PHE A 730 7.16 2.85 -22.42
CA PHE A 730 6.48 4.00 -23.01
C PHE A 730 5.81 4.83 -21.93
N TYR A 731 5.92 6.16 -22.03
CA TYR A 731 5.28 7.05 -21.07
C TYR A 731 4.86 8.38 -21.71
N TYR A 732 3.71 8.89 -21.24
CA TYR A 732 3.26 10.24 -21.54
C TYR A 732 3.76 11.23 -20.48
N PRO A 733 4.20 12.45 -20.86
CA PRO A 733 4.58 13.49 -19.90
C PRO A 733 3.45 13.93 -18.97
N THR A 734 2.20 13.77 -19.39
CA THR A 734 1.00 14.11 -18.61
C THR A 734 0.52 12.97 -17.71
N ASP A 735 1.14 11.80 -17.76
CA ASP A 735 0.79 10.68 -16.89
C ASP A 735 1.18 10.99 -15.43
N PRO A 736 0.22 11.02 -14.47
CA PRO A 736 0.53 11.27 -13.06
C PRO A 736 1.23 10.09 -12.38
N ILE A 737 1.08 8.87 -12.91
CA ILE A 737 1.55 7.62 -12.32
C ILE A 737 2.79 7.10 -13.03
N GLY A 738 2.72 7.02 -14.35
CA GLY A 738 3.78 6.49 -15.20
C GLY A 738 4.91 7.48 -15.49
N GLY A 739 6.07 6.93 -15.82
CA GLY A 739 7.25 7.73 -16.17
C GLY A 739 8.38 6.90 -16.75
N PRO A 740 9.57 7.53 -16.95
CA PRO A 740 10.76 6.81 -17.37
C PRO A 740 11.18 5.81 -16.30
N VAL A 741 11.63 4.63 -16.72
CA VAL A 741 12.07 3.55 -15.81
C VAL A 741 13.59 3.40 -15.75
N ALA A 742 14.30 3.87 -16.76
CA ALA A 742 15.75 3.78 -16.86
C ALA A 742 16.49 5.05 -16.41
N SER A 743 15.81 5.98 -15.71
CA SER A 743 16.39 7.27 -15.30
C SER A 743 17.60 7.14 -14.35
N HIS A 744 17.69 6.04 -13.59
CA HIS A 744 18.80 5.74 -12.68
C HIS A 744 19.90 4.88 -13.33
N LEU A 745 19.72 4.50 -14.60
CA LEU A 745 20.66 3.69 -15.36
C LEU A 745 21.58 4.58 -16.23
N PRO A 746 22.71 4.02 -16.73
CA PRO A 746 23.55 4.73 -17.69
C PRO A 746 22.78 5.20 -18.93
N GLU A 747 23.19 6.29 -19.53
CA GLU A 747 22.50 6.95 -20.66
C GLU A 747 22.21 5.99 -21.82
N GLN A 748 23.17 5.16 -22.16
CA GLN A 748 23.03 4.12 -23.20
C GLN A 748 21.86 3.16 -22.94
N CYS A 749 21.60 2.83 -21.66
CA CYS A 749 20.46 2.01 -21.26
C CYS A 749 19.14 2.77 -21.33
N ARG A 750 19.15 4.05 -20.95
CA ARG A 750 17.94 4.92 -20.98
C ARG A 750 17.39 5.01 -22.39
N ASP A 751 18.26 5.34 -23.34
CA ASP A 751 17.91 5.47 -24.74
C ASP A 751 17.42 4.18 -25.39
N ARG A 752 17.81 3.05 -24.84
CA ARG A 752 17.41 1.74 -25.31
C ARG A 752 16.05 1.30 -24.78
N VAL A 753 15.71 1.68 -23.54
CA VAL A 753 14.51 1.24 -22.83
C VAL A 753 13.40 2.29 -22.93
N ASP A 754 13.69 3.54 -22.55
CA ASP A 754 12.68 4.56 -22.39
C ASP A 754 12.33 5.25 -23.73
N SER A 755 11.04 5.29 -24.03
CA SER A 755 10.49 6.03 -25.16
C SER A 755 9.39 6.96 -24.67
N ARG A 756 9.66 8.28 -24.76
CA ARG A 756 8.68 9.32 -24.45
C ARG A 756 7.70 9.44 -25.62
N PHE A 757 6.42 9.32 -25.36
CA PHE A 757 5.39 9.60 -26.33
C PHE A 757 5.10 11.10 -26.42
N PRO A 758 4.74 11.60 -27.62
CA PRO A 758 4.11 12.91 -27.75
C PRO A 758 2.84 12.97 -26.91
N ASP A 759 2.55 14.16 -26.33
CA ASP A 759 1.39 14.29 -25.47
C ASP A 759 0.79 15.70 -25.55
N PRO A 760 -0.33 15.89 -26.19
CA PRO A 760 -1.19 14.83 -26.77
C PRO A 760 -0.50 13.95 -27.80
N ALA A 761 -1.00 12.75 -27.89
CA ALA A 761 -0.54 11.76 -28.86
C ALA A 761 -0.57 12.29 -30.31
N GLU A 762 -1.57 13.08 -30.64
CA GLU A 762 -1.72 13.77 -31.89
C GLU A 762 -1.09 15.16 -31.77
N CYS A 763 0.06 15.36 -32.40
CA CYS A 763 0.73 16.66 -32.41
C CYS A 763 0.07 17.64 -33.38
N TYR A 764 -0.91 17.20 -34.14
CA TYR A 764 -1.57 17.98 -35.20
C TYR A 764 -3.07 18.09 -34.95
N TYR A 765 -3.59 19.22 -35.35
CA TYR A 765 -4.97 19.57 -35.22
C TYR A 765 -5.63 19.55 -36.60
N VAL A 766 -6.75 18.85 -36.71
CA VAL A 766 -7.55 18.84 -37.92
C VAL A 766 -8.58 19.95 -37.80
N TYR A 767 -8.65 20.82 -38.81
CA TYR A 767 -9.60 21.94 -38.83
C TYR A 767 -11.03 21.44 -38.65
N GLY A 768 -11.76 22.03 -37.72
CA GLY A 768 -13.15 21.64 -37.40
C GLY A 768 -13.32 20.47 -36.44
N GLN A 769 -12.22 19.81 -36.03
CA GLN A 769 -12.25 18.77 -35.01
C GLN A 769 -11.96 19.34 -33.61
N PRO A 770 -12.41 18.69 -32.53
CA PRO A 770 -12.01 19.11 -31.21
C PRO A 770 -10.50 18.96 -31.03
N PRO A 771 -9.85 19.85 -30.25
CA PRO A 771 -8.42 19.75 -29.96
C PRO A 771 -8.08 18.40 -29.34
N PRO A 772 -6.92 17.80 -29.69
CA PRO A 772 -6.52 16.52 -29.17
C PRO A 772 -6.33 16.55 -27.64
N SER A 773 -6.75 15.50 -26.98
CA SER A 773 -6.67 15.37 -25.52
C SER A 773 -5.34 14.77 -25.07
N PRO A 774 -4.80 15.15 -23.89
CA PRO A 774 -3.64 14.48 -23.31
C PRO A 774 -3.89 13.00 -23.09
N GLY A 775 -2.89 12.17 -23.33
CA GLY A 775 -2.96 10.72 -23.15
C GLY A 775 -3.19 10.31 -21.67
N GLY A 776 -2.56 11.03 -20.75
CA GLY A 776 -2.65 10.73 -19.32
C GLY A 776 -2.20 9.30 -18.98
N HIS A 777 -2.93 8.63 -18.06
CA HIS A 777 -2.57 7.28 -17.61
C HIS A 777 -3.28 6.16 -18.40
N SER A 778 -4.25 6.46 -19.24
CA SER A 778 -5.16 5.46 -19.83
C SER A 778 -5.05 5.31 -21.36
N GLY A 779 -4.35 6.21 -22.04
CA GLY A 779 -4.34 6.28 -23.52
C GLY A 779 -3.47 5.22 -24.22
N TYR A 780 -2.62 4.51 -23.50
CA TYR A 780 -1.60 3.61 -24.09
C TYR A 780 -2.17 2.48 -24.94
N TRP A 781 -3.25 1.83 -24.50
CA TRP A 781 -3.84 0.70 -25.21
C TRP A 781 -4.54 1.09 -26.53
N ALA A 782 -4.88 2.36 -26.65
CA ALA A 782 -5.46 2.88 -27.88
C ALA A 782 -4.41 3.44 -28.86
N ASP A 783 -3.12 3.41 -28.47
CA ASP A 783 -2.03 4.00 -29.25
C ASP A 783 -1.50 3.04 -30.30
N PRO A 784 -1.61 3.32 -31.62
CA PRO A 784 -1.11 2.46 -32.68
C PRO A 784 0.38 2.16 -32.61
N CYS A 785 1.19 3.09 -32.06
CA CYS A 785 2.64 2.88 -31.91
C CYS A 785 2.96 1.79 -30.91
N VAL A 786 2.13 1.65 -29.86
CA VAL A 786 2.26 0.56 -28.87
C VAL A 786 2.08 -0.78 -29.58
N TRP A 787 1.03 -0.89 -30.39
CA TRP A 787 0.74 -2.11 -31.14
C TRP A 787 1.82 -2.47 -32.16
N THR A 788 2.33 -1.48 -32.90
CA THR A 788 3.45 -1.68 -33.82
C THR A 788 4.67 -2.24 -33.11
N VAL A 789 5.03 -1.71 -31.94
CA VAL A 789 6.17 -2.20 -31.17
C VAL A 789 5.91 -3.60 -30.59
N ILE A 790 4.69 -3.88 -30.11
CA ILE A 790 4.34 -5.23 -29.64
C ILE A 790 4.48 -6.23 -30.80
N ASN A 791 3.97 -5.90 -31.99
CA ASN A 791 4.08 -6.75 -33.20
C ASN A 791 5.54 -6.99 -33.57
N ASP A 792 6.36 -5.95 -33.59
CA ASP A 792 7.79 -6.05 -33.93
C ASP A 792 8.57 -6.89 -32.92
N VAL A 793 8.38 -6.66 -31.62
CA VAL A 793 9.02 -7.46 -30.57
C VAL A 793 8.60 -8.93 -30.65
N ALA A 794 7.30 -9.19 -30.92
CA ALA A 794 6.81 -10.55 -31.11
C ALA A 794 7.42 -11.23 -32.34
N ALA A 795 7.53 -10.52 -33.46
CA ALA A 795 8.20 -10.99 -34.68
C ALA A 795 9.70 -11.23 -34.44
N GLY A 796 10.36 -10.37 -33.66
CA GLY A 796 11.74 -10.52 -33.26
C GLY A 796 11.99 -11.78 -32.43
N LEU A 797 11.09 -12.11 -31.50
CA LEU A 797 11.17 -13.37 -30.75
C LEU A 797 11.02 -14.61 -31.62
N SER A 798 10.31 -14.50 -32.75
CA SER A 798 10.10 -15.59 -33.68
C SER A 798 11.26 -15.76 -34.65
N ARG A 799 11.97 -14.68 -35.03
CA ARG A 799 12.92 -14.65 -36.16
C ARG A 799 14.33 -14.12 -35.84
N GLY A 800 14.54 -13.49 -34.68
CA GLY A 800 15.80 -12.83 -34.29
C GLY A 800 15.60 -11.45 -33.70
N PRO A 801 16.62 -10.60 -33.55
CA PRO A 801 16.52 -9.31 -32.88
C PRO A 801 15.62 -8.33 -33.63
N GLY A 802 14.68 -7.69 -32.90
CA GLY A 802 13.71 -6.75 -33.40
C GLY A 802 14.23 -5.34 -33.70
N LEU A 803 13.31 -4.37 -33.91
CA LEU A 803 13.62 -2.97 -34.25
C LEU A 803 14.61 -2.33 -33.28
N SER A 804 15.58 -1.62 -33.83
CA SER A 804 16.51 -0.84 -33.00
C SER A 804 15.77 0.34 -32.31
N PRO A 805 16.29 0.87 -31.20
CA PRO A 805 15.72 2.06 -30.54
C PRO A 805 15.58 3.26 -31.48
N GLY A 806 16.49 3.38 -32.46
CA GLY A 806 16.41 4.42 -33.48
C GLY A 806 15.22 4.23 -34.43
N GLN A 807 14.94 3.01 -34.82
CA GLN A 807 13.77 2.67 -35.66
C GLN A 807 12.46 2.87 -34.90
N VAL A 808 12.40 2.51 -33.61
CA VAL A 808 11.24 2.79 -32.75
C VAL A 808 11.01 4.30 -32.65
N ARG A 809 12.06 5.10 -32.46
CA ARG A 809 11.95 6.57 -32.43
C ARG A 809 11.46 7.11 -33.78
N THR A 810 11.90 6.52 -34.88
CA THR A 810 11.44 6.90 -36.21
C THR A 810 9.96 6.58 -36.41
N LEU A 811 9.51 5.40 -35.99
CA LEU A 811 8.09 5.04 -36.00
C LEU A 811 7.24 5.95 -35.12
N LEU A 812 7.73 6.27 -33.91
CA LEU A 812 7.06 7.20 -33.01
C LEU A 812 6.96 8.61 -33.61
N ARG A 813 7.93 9.01 -34.45
CA ARG A 813 7.91 10.31 -35.17
C ARG A 813 7.03 10.27 -36.40
N ALA A 814 6.94 9.13 -37.09
CA ALA A 814 6.13 8.92 -38.29
C ALA A 814 4.65 8.56 -37.95
N ARG A 815 4.18 8.92 -36.79
CA ARG A 815 2.86 8.56 -36.28
C ARG A 815 1.74 9.04 -37.24
N PRO A 816 0.85 8.14 -37.71
CA PRO A 816 -0.30 8.56 -38.52
C PRO A 816 -1.25 9.42 -37.68
N ALA A 817 -1.99 10.29 -38.33
CA ALA A 817 -3.14 10.96 -37.74
C ALA A 817 -4.12 9.90 -37.19
N SER A 818 -4.93 10.30 -36.19
CA SER A 818 -5.78 9.33 -35.45
C SER A 818 -6.61 8.43 -36.41
N PRO A 819 -6.94 7.21 -35.97
CA PRO A 819 -7.83 6.34 -36.72
C PRO A 819 -9.14 6.99 -37.14
N ALA A 820 -9.66 7.92 -36.32
CA ALA A 820 -10.83 8.72 -36.64
C ALA A 820 -10.62 9.68 -37.83
N ALA A 821 -9.40 10.23 -37.98
CA ALA A 821 -9.04 11.07 -39.11
C ALA A 821 -8.83 10.27 -40.40
N LEU A 822 -8.31 9.03 -40.28
CA LEU A 822 -8.15 8.09 -41.40
C LEU A 822 -9.51 7.55 -41.92
N ALA A 823 -10.42 7.20 -41.00
CA ALA A 823 -11.76 6.73 -41.38
C ALA A 823 -12.57 7.80 -42.13
N GLN A 824 -12.40 9.08 -41.81
CA GLN A 824 -13.07 10.17 -42.51
C GLN A 824 -12.50 10.46 -43.91
N LEU A 825 -11.25 10.07 -44.16
CA LEU A 825 -10.63 10.21 -45.49
C LEU A 825 -11.12 9.10 -46.47
N ASP A 826 -11.33 7.88 -45.94
CA ASP A 826 -11.87 6.75 -46.70
C ASP A 826 -13.32 6.96 -47.13
N ASP A 827 -14.15 7.55 -46.25
CA ASP A 827 -15.55 7.88 -46.61
C ASP A 827 -15.68 9.02 -47.65
N GLY A 828 -14.62 9.80 -47.88
CA GLY A 828 -14.57 10.87 -48.86
C GLY A 828 -14.28 10.41 -50.31
N GLU A 829 -13.66 9.25 -50.51
CA GLU A 829 -13.28 8.73 -51.83
C GLU A 829 -14.39 7.84 -52.47
N THR A 830 -15.33 7.33 -51.71
CA THR A 830 -16.44 6.48 -52.24
C THR A 830 -17.65 7.28 -52.75
N GLY A 831 -17.58 8.59 -52.71
CA GLY A 831 -18.65 9.52 -53.11
C GLY A 831 -18.43 10.24 -54.45
N ARG A 832 -17.67 9.64 -55.40
CA ARG A 832 -17.65 10.11 -56.79
C ARG A 832 -17.78 8.97 -57.80
#